data_807e6433ee9e83c7bb14358045aa298a
#
_entry.id   807e6433ee9e83c7bb14358045aa298a
#
_cell.length_a   1.000
_cell.length_b   1.000
_cell.length_c   1.000
_cell.angle_alpha   90.00
_cell.angle_beta   90.00
_cell.angle_gamma   90.00
#
_symmetry.space_group_name_H-M   'P 1'
#
loop_
_entity.id
_entity.type
_entity.pdbx_description
1 polymer ?
#
loop_
_entity_poly.entity_id
_entity_poly.type
_entity_poly.pdbx_seq_one_letter_code
_entity_poly.pdbx_strand_id
1 'polypeptide(L)'
;MNKIISFICLLSIYVLNIQSQTIIKTTYNELSSPDGKYLFEVYQKEFTDGTKQLYYTLSYEGKSVIEESELGVLIENQLFESALGIPNDSCKVWGANLTLKGNKQNQVNNTWKPLYGERSIVKDYYNELVLNFVKEEQEEGKQIDGYNKNRFYMMSFVIRAYDEGVAFRYHFPEATNGLFLHIVGEQTQFTLPKGTMAYYERWAQGPYELKPLENWSDECERPLTMKLSNGLFVSLAEAEMIDYARMKFRLNETKANTLQASLYSSVDVITPYSTPWRVILVADREIDLIGNNDIILNLNPENKVSNSSWIKPGKVIRATNMKQGEVLKCVDFAAERGLQYIHIDAGWYGPEMKMSSDATSVSENRDLDIPAIINYAEKKGIGLWVYVNQRALVQQLDELLPLYKKWGIKGIKFGFVQIGNQHWSTWLHDAIKKCAEYEIMVDIHDEYRPTGFSRTYPNLLTQEGIRGNEEMPDATHNTILPFTRFLCGAGDYTICYYNNRIKTTHAHQLAMAVVYYSPLQFLYWYDEPSAYKGEPEIEFFDKVKTVWDDTQVINGKIGEYVTIARRSGKDWFLGTIGNTDARTLDTPLSFLDKDKKYLASIYTDDDKIKTKTKVRVTRLIVDSASTFHFQLKASGGCAVHFTPASVAEIKMYRKYKKQPL
;
A
#
# COMPACT_ATOMS: atom_id res chain seq x y z
N MET A 1 -18.17 76.69 3.74
CA MET A 1 -17.24 76.37 4.85
C MET A 1 -17.12 74.88 4.93
N ASN A 2 -16.21 74.28 4.18
CA ASN A 2 -15.94 72.87 4.09
C ASN A 2 -14.70 72.59 4.91
N LYS A 3 -14.85 71.67 5.93
CA LYS A 3 -13.71 71.09 6.63
C LYS A 3 -13.39 69.76 5.99
N ILE A 4 -12.23 69.72 5.35
CA ILE A 4 -11.58 68.49 4.87
C ILE A 4 -10.86 67.86 6.08
N ILE A 5 -11.25 66.68 6.47
CA ILE A 5 -10.54 65.86 7.46
C ILE A 5 -9.61 64.91 6.69
N SER A 6 -8.29 65.18 6.80
CA SER A 6 -7.24 64.29 6.28
C SER A 6 -7.10 63.08 7.21
N PHE A 7 -7.36 61.88 6.68
CA PHE A 7 -7.07 60.62 7.35
C PHE A 7 -5.64 60.23 6.95
N ILE A 8 -4.71 60.29 7.90
CA ILE A 8 -3.35 59.79 7.73
C ILE A 8 -3.40 58.28 8.16
N CYS A 9 -3.37 57.36 7.17
CA CYS A 9 -3.09 55.95 7.43
C CYS A 9 -1.62 55.77 7.78
N LEU A 10 -1.31 55.50 9.04
CA LEU A 10 -0.03 54.95 9.45
C LEU A 10 0.01 53.49 9.04
N LEU A 11 0.70 53.18 7.96
CA LEU A 11 1.15 51.83 7.65
C LEU A 11 2.32 51.48 8.58
N SER A 12 2.04 50.72 9.64
CA SER A 12 3.08 50.07 10.42
C SER A 12 3.65 48.92 9.61
N ILE A 13 4.78 49.15 8.96
CA ILE A 13 5.59 48.08 8.36
C ILE A 13 6.21 47.29 9.48
N TYR A 14 5.65 46.13 9.82
CA TYR A 14 6.34 45.12 10.58
C TYR A 14 7.45 44.54 9.72
N VAL A 15 8.67 45.09 9.85
CA VAL A 15 9.87 44.41 9.38
C VAL A 15 10.11 43.22 10.29
N LEU A 16 9.72 42.07 9.85
CA LEU A 16 10.20 40.81 10.44
C LEU A 16 11.73 40.76 10.22
N ASN A 17 12.48 41.15 11.23
CA ASN A 17 13.90 40.85 11.31
C ASN A 17 14.06 39.34 11.42
N ILE A 18 14.16 38.63 10.30
CA ILE A 18 14.69 37.28 10.25
C ILE A 18 16.19 37.45 10.52
N GLN A 19 16.58 37.46 11.80
CA GLN A 19 17.97 37.21 12.16
C GLN A 19 18.29 35.79 11.73
N SER A 20 19.14 35.64 10.72
CA SER A 20 19.68 34.34 10.35
C SER A 20 20.46 33.79 11.57
N GLN A 21 19.90 32.75 12.20
CA GLN A 21 20.58 32.07 13.30
C GLN A 21 21.90 31.50 12.79
N THR A 22 22.99 31.80 13.49
CA THR A 22 24.31 31.29 13.11
C THR A 22 24.52 29.93 13.77
N ILE A 23 24.89 28.91 12.99
CA ILE A 23 25.22 27.56 13.47
C ILE A 23 26.59 27.63 14.15
N ILE A 24 26.69 27.18 15.41
CA ILE A 24 27.93 27.12 16.17
C ILE A 24 28.48 25.71 16.33
N LYS A 25 27.62 24.67 16.22
CA LYS A 25 28.03 23.26 16.38
C LYS A 25 27.13 22.34 15.59
N THR A 26 27.72 21.26 15.09
CA THR A 26 26.98 20.17 14.45
C THR A 26 27.56 18.82 14.92
N THR A 27 26.66 17.90 15.32
CA THR A 27 27.01 16.53 15.74
C THR A 27 26.37 15.55 14.76
N TYR A 28 27.17 14.66 14.20
CA TYR A 28 26.75 13.70 13.18
C TYR A 28 26.69 12.28 13.72
N ASN A 29 25.72 11.52 13.21
CA ASN A 29 25.66 10.06 13.25
C ASN A 29 25.26 9.58 11.84
N GLU A 30 25.73 8.42 11.43
CA GLU A 30 25.49 7.88 10.10
C GLU A 30 25.12 6.40 10.16
N LEU A 31 24.38 5.95 9.16
CA LEU A 31 24.01 4.56 8.96
C LEU A 31 24.04 4.23 7.45
N SER A 32 24.81 3.20 7.09
CA SER A 32 24.80 2.66 5.72
C SER A 32 23.95 1.41 5.62
N SER A 33 23.40 1.13 4.44
CA SER A 33 22.79 -0.17 4.12
C SER A 33 23.81 -1.30 4.14
N PRO A 34 23.38 -2.58 4.23
CA PRO A 34 24.30 -3.71 4.19
C PRO A 34 25.15 -3.78 2.92
N ASP A 35 24.60 -3.40 1.77
CA ASP A 35 25.31 -3.33 0.49
C ASP A 35 26.15 -2.04 0.30
N GLY A 36 26.06 -1.10 1.26
CA GLY A 36 26.80 0.16 1.28
C GLY A 36 26.30 1.23 0.29
N LYS A 37 25.17 1.01 -0.37
CA LYS A 37 24.64 1.97 -1.37
C LYS A 37 23.95 3.15 -0.74
N TYR A 38 23.25 2.94 0.36
CA TYR A 38 22.58 4.01 1.11
C TYR A 38 23.48 4.55 2.18
N LEU A 39 23.47 5.87 2.34
CA LEU A 39 24.03 6.58 3.49
C LEU A 39 22.96 7.52 4.05
N PHE A 40 22.49 7.22 5.26
CA PHE A 40 21.61 8.07 6.04
C PHE A 40 22.45 8.80 7.09
N GLU A 41 22.47 10.12 7.00
CA GLU A 41 23.12 10.97 7.98
C GLU A 41 22.06 11.67 8.81
N VAL A 42 22.21 11.62 10.14
CA VAL A 42 21.36 12.35 11.07
C VAL A 42 22.25 13.21 11.97
N TYR A 43 21.89 14.46 12.14
CA TYR A 43 22.70 15.41 12.87
C TYR A 43 21.85 16.47 13.56
N GLN A 44 22.46 17.07 14.58
CA GLN A 44 21.86 18.14 15.33
C GLN A 44 22.67 19.41 15.12
N LYS A 45 22.00 20.47 14.73
CA LYS A 45 22.56 21.81 14.67
C LYS A 45 22.24 22.54 15.97
N GLU A 46 23.23 23.22 16.50
CA GLU A 46 23.09 24.13 17.64
C GLU A 46 23.31 25.54 17.12
N PHE A 47 22.40 26.44 17.45
CA PHE A 47 22.42 27.82 17.00
C PHE A 47 22.93 28.78 18.09
N THR A 48 23.27 30.00 17.71
CA THR A 48 23.82 31.02 18.61
C THR A 48 22.88 31.44 19.75
N ASP A 49 21.57 31.23 19.57
CA ASP A 49 20.56 31.45 20.62
C ASP A 49 20.41 30.27 21.59
N GLY A 50 21.24 29.22 21.43
CA GLY A 50 21.21 28.00 22.23
C GLY A 50 20.17 26.97 21.80
N THR A 51 19.35 27.26 20.77
CA THR A 51 18.40 26.28 20.25
C THR A 51 19.11 25.16 19.49
N LYS A 52 18.53 23.97 19.52
CA LYS A 52 19.03 22.78 18.81
C LYS A 52 17.90 22.20 17.98
N GLN A 53 18.23 21.70 16.77
CA GLN A 53 17.25 21.07 15.88
C GLN A 53 17.86 19.87 15.18
N LEU A 54 17.08 18.79 15.06
CA LEU A 54 17.47 17.57 14.34
C LEU A 54 17.21 17.73 12.84
N TYR A 55 18.19 17.27 12.06
CA TYR A 55 18.15 17.20 10.60
C TYR A 55 18.65 15.84 10.12
N TYR A 56 18.31 15.51 8.89
CA TYR A 56 18.85 14.35 8.19
C TYR A 56 19.08 14.62 6.72
N THR A 57 19.91 13.79 6.11
CA THR A 57 20.08 13.65 4.67
C THR A 57 20.06 12.16 4.30
N LEU A 58 19.75 11.85 3.05
CA LEU A 58 19.86 10.52 2.49
C LEU A 58 20.51 10.58 1.12
N SER A 59 21.54 9.78 0.91
CA SER A 59 22.13 9.55 -0.42
C SER A 59 22.06 8.08 -0.81
N TYR A 60 22.07 7.85 -2.13
CA TYR A 60 22.11 6.52 -2.74
C TYR A 60 23.21 6.52 -3.82
N GLU A 61 24.21 5.64 -3.66
CA GLU A 61 25.41 5.59 -4.52
C GLU A 61 26.06 7.00 -4.72
N GLY A 62 26.09 7.80 -3.64
CA GLY A 62 26.65 9.15 -3.65
C GLY A 62 25.76 10.23 -4.31
N LYS A 63 24.59 9.88 -4.85
CA LYS A 63 23.61 10.83 -5.37
C LYS A 63 22.64 11.25 -4.24
N SER A 64 22.32 12.53 -4.15
CA SER A 64 21.35 13.03 -3.17
C SER A 64 19.95 12.49 -3.48
N VAL A 65 19.30 11.92 -2.46
CA VAL A 65 17.91 11.46 -2.47
C VAL A 65 17.03 12.41 -1.68
N ILE A 66 17.40 12.62 -0.41
CA ILE A 66 16.80 13.62 0.47
C ILE A 66 17.91 14.62 0.85
N GLU A 67 17.69 15.87 0.50
CA GLU A 67 18.53 16.98 0.96
C GLU A 67 18.21 17.31 2.41
N GLU A 68 18.95 18.20 3.03
CA GLU A 68 18.75 18.57 4.43
C GLU A 68 17.29 18.79 4.79
N SER A 69 16.76 17.98 5.70
CA SER A 69 15.35 17.94 6.11
C SER A 69 15.22 17.88 7.62
N GLU A 70 14.25 18.58 8.17
CA GLU A 70 13.98 18.61 9.60
C GLU A 70 13.26 17.34 10.06
N LEU A 71 13.54 16.95 11.31
CA LEU A 71 12.91 15.86 12.02
C LEU A 71 12.24 16.37 13.30
N GLY A 72 11.10 15.81 13.65
CA GLY A 72 10.44 16.08 14.91
C GLY A 72 8.97 15.69 14.91
N VAL A 73 8.43 15.65 16.12
CA VAL A 73 7.00 15.40 16.41
C VAL A 73 6.46 16.59 17.17
N LEU A 74 5.26 17.03 16.84
CA LEU A 74 4.59 18.13 17.55
C LEU A 74 3.72 17.54 18.65
N ILE A 75 4.04 17.86 19.91
CA ILE A 75 3.33 17.33 21.09
C ILE A 75 2.78 18.48 21.92
N GLU A 76 1.49 18.39 22.26
CA GLU A 76 0.79 19.32 23.12
C GLU A 76 0.18 18.59 24.33
N ASN A 77 0.84 18.61 25.47
CA ASN A 77 0.41 17.88 26.67
C ASN A 77 -0.20 18.79 27.76
N GLN A 78 -0.59 19.99 27.41
CA GLN A 78 -0.92 21.07 28.36
C GLN A 78 -2.00 20.71 29.38
N LEU A 79 -2.97 19.88 29.01
CA LEU A 79 -4.14 19.62 29.85
C LEU A 79 -3.83 18.71 31.04
N PHE A 80 -3.01 17.68 30.85
CA PHE A 80 -2.65 16.71 31.89
C PHE A 80 -1.47 17.16 32.71
N GLU A 81 -0.49 17.79 32.08
CA GLU A 81 0.73 18.25 32.73
C GLU A 81 0.43 19.31 33.78
N SER A 82 -0.39 20.31 33.47
CA SER A 82 -0.78 21.34 34.44
C SER A 82 -1.61 20.79 35.60
N ALA A 83 -2.50 19.81 35.35
CA ALA A 83 -3.28 19.17 36.41
C ALA A 83 -2.42 18.34 37.37
N LEU A 84 -1.30 17.82 36.92
CA LEU A 84 -0.32 17.07 37.71
C LEU A 84 0.82 17.98 38.27
N GLY A 85 0.72 19.29 38.07
CA GLY A 85 1.78 20.24 38.47
C GLY A 85 3.02 20.14 37.60
N ILE A 86 2.92 19.62 36.39
CA ILE A 86 4.00 19.55 35.41
C ILE A 86 4.04 20.89 34.65
N PRO A 87 5.22 21.54 34.56
CA PRO A 87 5.37 22.74 33.75
C PRO A 87 5.10 22.46 32.27
N ASN A 88 4.43 23.38 31.61
CA ASN A 88 4.25 23.31 30.16
C ASN A 88 5.60 23.56 29.47
N ASP A 89 5.97 22.67 28.54
CA ASP A 89 7.08 22.93 27.63
C ASP A 89 6.70 24.07 26.68
N SER A 90 7.53 25.09 26.62
CA SER A 90 7.36 26.20 25.67
C SER A 90 7.66 25.76 24.23
N CYS A 91 8.45 24.69 24.05
CA CYS A 91 8.80 24.12 22.75
C CYS A 91 8.03 22.82 22.49
N LYS A 92 6.97 22.92 21.69
CA LYS A 92 6.13 21.78 21.30
C LYS A 92 6.80 20.81 20.31
N VAL A 93 7.94 21.19 19.73
CA VAL A 93 8.65 20.39 18.73
C VAL A 93 9.61 19.41 19.44
N TRP A 94 9.27 18.12 19.42
CA TRP A 94 10.17 17.05 19.85
C TRP A 94 11.07 16.63 18.69
N GLY A 95 12.02 17.33 18.39
CA GLY A 95 13.10 17.34 17.43
C GLY A 95 14.01 18.50 17.75
N ALA A 96 13.50 19.45 18.56
CA ALA A 96 14.23 20.61 19.06
C ALA A 96 14.66 20.42 20.51
N ASN A 97 15.79 21.04 20.86
CA ASN A 97 16.35 21.10 22.23
C ASN A 97 16.57 19.73 22.88
N LEU A 98 16.85 18.72 22.07
CA LEU A 98 17.20 17.38 22.55
C LEU A 98 18.68 17.27 22.90
N THR A 99 19.01 16.45 23.90
CA THR A 99 20.38 16.08 24.24
C THR A 99 20.59 14.60 23.92
N LEU A 100 21.56 14.30 23.06
CA LEU A 100 21.93 12.91 22.74
C LEU A 100 22.64 12.29 23.98
N LYS A 101 22.09 11.19 24.47
CA LYS A 101 22.65 10.44 25.62
C LYS A 101 23.42 9.19 25.19
N GLY A 102 23.19 8.69 24.00
CA GLY A 102 23.88 7.54 23.44
C GLY A 102 23.27 7.02 22.17
N ASN A 103 24.01 6.11 21.55
CA ASN A 103 23.52 5.39 20.35
C ASN A 103 23.74 3.89 20.50
N LYS A 104 23.01 3.12 19.68
CA LYS A 104 23.19 1.68 19.55
C LYS A 104 23.07 1.34 18.07
N GLN A 105 24.01 0.52 17.58
CA GLN A 105 23.95 -0.04 16.24
C GLN A 105 23.72 -1.55 16.32
N ASN A 106 23.00 -2.07 15.37
CA ASN A 106 22.69 -3.48 15.22
C ASN A 106 22.63 -3.85 13.73
N GLN A 107 22.81 -5.14 13.42
CA GLN A 107 22.57 -5.69 12.08
C GLN A 107 21.68 -6.92 12.22
N VAL A 108 20.66 -7.01 11.41
CA VAL A 108 19.78 -8.17 11.28
C VAL A 108 19.94 -8.76 9.88
N ASN A 109 20.14 -10.06 9.79
CA ASN A 109 20.16 -10.80 8.54
C ASN A 109 19.33 -12.07 8.73
N ASN A 110 18.08 -11.99 8.32
CA ASN A 110 17.09 -13.05 8.48
C ASN A 110 16.30 -13.28 7.19
N THR A 111 15.58 -14.38 7.13
CA THR A 111 14.59 -14.67 6.09
C THR A 111 13.35 -15.25 6.74
N TRP A 112 12.21 -14.97 6.16
CA TRP A 112 10.95 -15.55 6.62
C TRP A 112 10.06 -15.99 5.45
N LYS A 113 9.08 -16.84 5.73
CA LYS A 113 8.14 -17.35 4.74
C LYS A 113 6.78 -16.76 5.01
N PRO A 114 6.26 -15.93 4.11
CA PRO A 114 4.88 -15.44 4.22
C PRO A 114 3.90 -16.60 4.00
N LEU A 115 2.71 -16.49 4.61
CA LEU A 115 1.63 -17.45 4.38
C LEU A 115 1.17 -17.40 2.90
N TYR A 116 1.20 -16.23 2.33
CA TYR A 116 0.97 -15.94 0.92
C TYR A 116 1.73 -14.65 0.57
N GLY A 117 2.00 -14.42 -0.70
CA GLY A 117 2.74 -13.21 -1.08
C GLY A 117 3.11 -13.18 -2.56
N GLU A 118 3.94 -12.24 -2.90
CA GLU A 118 4.58 -12.11 -4.21
C GLU A 118 5.82 -13.00 -4.32
N ARG A 119 6.32 -13.53 -3.18
CA ARG A 119 7.51 -14.38 -3.05
C ARG A 119 7.28 -15.39 -1.93
N SER A 120 7.84 -16.58 -2.06
CA SER A 120 7.75 -17.64 -1.02
C SER A 120 8.80 -17.49 0.09
N ILE A 121 9.80 -16.64 -0.11
CA ILE A 121 10.85 -16.30 0.86
C ILE A 121 11.08 -14.79 0.78
N VAL A 122 11.03 -14.12 1.92
CA VAL A 122 11.32 -12.70 2.07
C VAL A 122 12.60 -12.54 2.87
N LYS A 123 13.52 -11.73 2.36
CA LYS A 123 14.77 -11.35 3.03
C LYS A 123 14.47 -10.17 3.97
N ASP A 124 14.91 -10.27 5.22
CA ASP A 124 14.85 -9.21 6.21
C ASP A 124 16.29 -8.89 6.67
N TYR A 125 16.97 -8.05 5.87
CA TYR A 125 18.39 -7.73 6.06
C TYR A 125 18.61 -6.23 6.10
N TYR A 126 18.99 -5.73 7.27
CA TYR A 126 19.20 -4.31 7.50
C TYR A 126 20.25 -4.03 8.55
N ASN A 127 20.82 -2.82 8.50
CA ASN A 127 21.54 -2.19 9.59
C ASN A 127 20.57 -1.27 10.34
N GLU A 128 20.66 -1.23 11.66
CA GLU A 128 19.83 -0.39 12.53
C GLU A 128 20.69 0.56 13.36
N LEU A 129 20.26 1.81 13.45
CA LEU A 129 20.81 2.81 14.36
C LEU A 129 19.69 3.34 15.26
N VAL A 130 19.90 3.29 16.56
CA VAL A 130 19.02 3.87 17.58
C VAL A 130 19.76 5.00 18.26
N LEU A 131 19.25 6.22 18.16
CA LEU A 131 19.76 7.41 18.84
C LEU A 131 18.84 7.74 20.01
N ASN A 132 19.37 7.71 21.23
CA ASN A 132 18.60 7.97 22.44
C ASN A 132 18.80 9.41 22.88
N PHE A 133 17.70 10.15 22.91
CA PHE A 133 17.67 11.55 23.30
C PHE A 133 16.91 11.75 24.61
N VAL A 134 17.26 12.82 25.29
CA VAL A 134 16.52 13.35 26.44
C VAL A 134 16.22 14.80 26.17
N LYS A 135 14.98 15.19 26.41
CA LYS A 135 14.55 16.59 26.49
C LYS A 135 14.55 16.96 27.98
N GLU A 136 15.42 17.87 28.37
CA GLU A 136 15.54 18.36 29.74
C GLU A 136 14.73 19.64 29.89
N GLU A 137 13.77 19.65 30.79
CA GLU A 137 13.15 20.89 31.26
C GLU A 137 13.91 21.40 32.48
N GLN A 138 14.51 22.58 32.35
CA GLN A 138 15.11 23.29 33.49
C GLN A 138 14.11 24.30 34.03
N GLU A 139 13.50 24.02 35.17
CA GLU A 139 12.92 25.08 36.00
C GLU A 139 13.86 25.46 37.11
N GLU A 140 14.31 26.70 37.09
CA GLU A 140 14.96 27.30 38.27
C GLU A 140 13.87 27.58 39.32
N GLY A 141 13.98 26.90 40.46
CA GLY A 141 13.57 27.52 41.70
C GLY A 141 12.35 27.03 42.48
N LYS A 142 11.61 25.96 42.18
CA LYS A 142 10.53 25.49 43.08
C LYS A 142 10.56 23.99 43.35
N GLN A 143 10.75 23.63 44.63
CA GLN A 143 10.41 22.30 45.14
C GLN A 143 8.89 22.22 45.39
N ILE A 144 8.23 21.30 44.68
CA ILE A 144 6.90 20.82 45.07
C ILE A 144 7.14 19.51 45.81
N ASP A 145 6.58 19.38 47.00
CA ASP A 145 6.82 18.30 47.95
C ASP A 145 6.86 16.92 47.27
N GLY A 146 8.01 16.26 47.35
CA GLY A 146 8.18 14.84 47.09
C GLY A 146 8.46 14.42 45.64
N TYR A 147 8.43 15.30 44.66
CA TYR A 147 8.73 14.98 43.27
C TYR A 147 10.02 15.62 42.79
N ASN A 148 10.85 14.81 42.08
CA ASN A 148 12.10 15.30 41.50
C ASN A 148 11.85 16.44 40.51
N LYS A 149 12.59 17.52 40.68
CA LYS A 149 12.47 18.75 39.88
C LYS A 149 12.91 18.62 38.42
N ASN A 150 13.63 17.59 38.05
CA ASN A 150 14.14 17.39 36.71
C ASN A 150 13.29 16.33 36.04
N ARG A 151 12.39 16.75 35.17
CA ARG A 151 11.64 15.83 34.31
C ARG A 151 12.45 15.64 33.05
N PHE A 152 12.61 14.38 32.69
CA PHE A 152 13.29 13.98 31.49
C PHE A 152 12.26 13.31 30.59
N TYR A 153 12.00 13.91 29.42
CA TYR A 153 11.26 13.25 28.38
C TYR A 153 12.27 12.51 27.51
N MET A 154 12.04 11.21 27.33
CA MET A 154 12.91 10.37 26.53
C MET A 154 12.28 10.14 25.15
N MET A 155 13.09 10.30 24.12
CA MET A 155 12.75 9.95 22.75
C MET A 155 13.91 9.24 22.10
N SER A 156 13.65 8.14 21.41
CA SER A 156 14.62 7.50 20.54
C SER A 156 14.24 7.73 19.08
N PHE A 157 15.24 8.01 18.25
CA PHE A 157 15.09 8.02 16.81
C PHE A 157 15.67 6.72 16.26
N VAL A 158 14.81 5.90 15.65
CA VAL A 158 15.17 4.55 15.19
C VAL A 158 15.20 4.57 13.67
N ILE A 159 16.33 4.15 13.09
CA ILE A 159 16.57 4.12 11.64
C ILE A 159 16.96 2.71 11.25
N ARG A 160 16.38 2.19 10.16
CA ARG A 160 16.76 0.94 9.49
C ARG A 160 17.11 1.20 8.04
N ALA A 161 18.32 0.80 7.65
CA ALA A 161 18.77 0.86 6.27
C ALA A 161 18.82 -0.57 5.69
N TYR A 162 17.98 -0.83 4.71
CA TYR A 162 17.91 -2.07 3.92
C TYR A 162 18.65 -1.87 2.58
N ASP A 163 18.89 -2.94 1.84
CA ASP A 163 19.37 -2.85 0.46
C ASP A 163 18.31 -2.25 -0.49
N GLU A 164 17.02 -2.29 -0.09
CA GLU A 164 15.86 -1.82 -0.85
C GLU A 164 15.43 -0.39 -0.53
N GLY A 165 15.87 0.15 0.60
CA GLY A 165 15.44 1.48 1.06
C GLY A 165 15.78 1.74 2.53
N VAL A 166 15.31 2.88 3.01
CA VAL A 166 15.52 3.30 4.40
C VAL A 166 14.18 3.58 5.07
N ALA A 167 14.07 3.22 6.34
CA ALA A 167 12.91 3.56 7.17
C ALA A 167 13.35 4.16 8.50
N PHE A 168 12.55 5.09 9.02
CA PHE A 168 12.80 5.65 10.36
C PHE A 168 11.48 5.92 11.09
N ARG A 169 11.57 5.98 12.43
CA ARG A 169 10.43 6.33 13.31
C ARG A 169 10.91 6.97 14.62
N TYR A 170 9.97 7.59 15.31
CA TYR A 170 10.15 8.07 16.67
C TYR A 170 9.65 7.00 17.65
N HIS A 171 10.38 6.81 18.74
CA HIS A 171 10.01 5.90 19.82
C HIS A 171 10.10 6.63 21.16
N PHE A 172 9.06 6.53 21.97
CA PHE A 172 8.96 7.10 23.29
C PHE A 172 9.04 5.97 24.32
N PRO A 173 10.22 5.74 24.92
CA PRO A 173 10.51 4.50 25.68
C PRO A 173 10.03 4.49 27.12
N GLU A 174 9.49 5.61 27.66
CA GLU A 174 9.09 5.68 29.08
C GLU A 174 8.04 4.59 29.40
N ALA A 175 8.43 3.67 30.25
CA ALA A 175 7.59 2.52 30.64
C ALA A 175 7.22 2.52 32.12
N THR A 176 7.94 3.28 32.97
CA THR A 176 7.77 3.21 34.42
C THR A 176 6.47 3.89 34.87
N ASN A 177 6.19 5.09 34.34
CA ASN A 177 5.04 5.90 34.74
C ASN A 177 3.96 6.04 33.66
N GLY A 178 4.24 5.66 32.41
CA GLY A 178 3.33 5.79 31.28
C GLY A 178 2.89 7.24 31.03
N LEU A 179 3.53 7.93 30.10
CA LEU A 179 3.16 9.31 29.76
C LEU A 179 2.02 9.33 28.75
N PHE A 180 1.07 10.22 28.94
CA PHE A 180 0.07 10.55 27.92
C PHE A 180 0.68 11.58 26.97
N LEU A 181 0.72 11.24 25.68
CA LEU A 181 1.21 12.13 24.65
C LEU A 181 0.08 12.48 23.71
N HIS A 182 -0.20 13.78 23.57
CA HIS A 182 -1.12 14.32 22.56
C HIS A 182 -0.29 14.84 21.38
N ILE A 183 -0.16 14.01 20.33
CA ILE A 183 0.61 14.31 19.12
C ILE A 183 -0.31 15.06 18.17
N VAL A 184 -0.02 16.33 17.91
CA VAL A 184 -0.84 17.18 17.03
C VAL A 184 -0.34 17.22 15.59
N GLY A 185 0.86 16.68 15.33
CA GLY A 185 1.45 16.61 13.99
C GLY A 185 2.89 16.15 13.99
N GLU A 186 3.48 16.14 12.81
CA GLU A 186 4.91 15.86 12.62
C GLU A 186 5.60 17.00 11.88
N GLN A 187 6.81 17.32 12.33
CA GLN A 187 7.74 18.25 11.67
C GLN A 187 8.59 17.54 10.60
N THR A 188 8.37 16.25 10.41
CA THR A 188 9.12 15.41 9.47
C THR A 188 9.01 15.95 8.05
N GLN A 189 10.15 16.36 7.49
CA GLN A 189 10.28 16.91 6.15
C GLN A 189 11.00 15.93 5.21
N PHE A 190 10.78 16.12 3.91
CA PHE A 190 11.46 15.41 2.83
C PHE A 190 11.80 16.45 1.75
N THR A 191 12.99 17.01 1.81
CA THR A 191 13.50 17.97 0.82
C THR A 191 14.11 17.20 -0.34
N LEU A 192 13.57 17.38 -1.54
CA LEU A 192 13.97 16.66 -2.75
C LEU A 192 14.84 17.55 -3.64
N PRO A 193 15.72 16.99 -4.48
CA PRO A 193 16.46 17.75 -5.47
C PRO A 193 15.54 18.57 -6.37
N LYS A 194 15.94 19.81 -6.64
CA LYS A 194 15.16 20.72 -7.51
C LYS A 194 14.88 20.08 -8.88
N GLY A 195 13.64 20.21 -9.37
CA GLY A 195 13.20 19.61 -10.63
C GLY A 195 12.65 18.19 -10.48
N THR A 196 12.44 17.71 -9.25
CA THR A 196 11.74 16.47 -8.98
C THR A 196 10.30 16.54 -9.46
N MET A 197 9.83 15.46 -10.10
CA MET A 197 8.45 15.28 -10.58
C MET A 197 7.76 14.18 -9.78
N ALA A 198 6.56 14.44 -9.28
CA ALA A 198 5.78 13.52 -8.45
C ALA A 198 4.56 13.00 -9.20
N TYR A 199 4.29 11.70 -9.06
CA TYR A 199 3.00 11.11 -9.43
C TYR A 199 1.99 11.42 -8.33
N TYR A 200 1.42 12.62 -8.40
CA TYR A 200 0.50 13.18 -7.42
C TYR A 200 -0.88 12.53 -7.50
N GLU A 201 -1.43 12.19 -6.35
CA GLU A 201 -2.78 11.66 -6.21
C GLU A 201 -3.41 12.26 -4.93
N ARG A 202 -4.56 12.91 -5.07
CA ARG A 202 -5.18 13.67 -3.98
C ARG A 202 -5.87 12.79 -2.93
N TRP A 203 -6.51 11.70 -3.37
CA TRP A 203 -7.23 10.74 -2.52
C TRP A 203 -7.04 9.33 -3.04
N ALA A 204 -7.23 8.32 -2.20
CA ALA A 204 -6.80 6.94 -2.48
C ALA A 204 -7.42 6.28 -3.72
N GLN A 205 -8.57 6.75 -4.20
CA GLN A 205 -9.21 6.33 -5.45
C GLN A 205 -9.15 7.41 -6.53
N GLY A 206 -8.25 8.40 -6.38
CA GLY A 206 -8.08 9.52 -7.28
C GLY A 206 -7.34 9.16 -8.57
N PRO A 207 -7.36 10.05 -9.56
CA PRO A 207 -6.48 9.94 -10.71
C PRO A 207 -5.06 10.41 -10.36
N TYR A 208 -4.06 9.78 -10.98
CA TYR A 208 -2.68 10.26 -10.90
C TYR A 208 -2.39 11.37 -11.89
N GLU A 209 -1.62 12.36 -11.45
CA GLU A 209 -1.09 13.44 -12.27
C GLU A 209 0.42 13.57 -12.05
N LEU A 210 1.20 13.70 -13.12
CA LEU A 210 2.63 13.98 -13.00
C LEU A 210 2.85 15.49 -12.82
N LYS A 211 3.27 15.91 -11.61
CA LYS A 211 3.41 17.30 -11.21
C LYS A 211 4.78 17.61 -10.60
N PRO A 212 5.30 18.82 -10.77
CA PRO A 212 6.44 19.29 -9.98
C PRO A 212 6.04 19.48 -8.51
N LEU A 213 7.03 19.60 -7.63
CA LEU A 213 6.81 19.85 -6.19
C LEU A 213 6.51 21.33 -5.93
N GLU A 214 5.52 21.85 -6.63
CA GLU A 214 5.06 23.24 -6.51
C GLU A 214 3.58 23.34 -6.90
N ASN A 215 2.88 24.29 -6.33
CA ASN A 215 1.50 24.64 -6.69
C ASN A 215 0.51 23.45 -6.60
N TRP A 216 0.65 22.58 -5.60
CA TRP A 216 -0.34 21.55 -5.32
C TRP A 216 -1.59 22.19 -4.71
N SER A 217 -2.74 21.75 -5.18
CA SER A 217 -4.03 22.28 -4.71
C SER A 217 -4.42 21.72 -3.33
N ASP A 218 -3.81 20.63 -2.92
CA ASP A 218 -4.16 19.90 -1.70
C ASP A 218 -3.04 18.92 -1.32
N GLU A 219 -3.28 18.13 -0.28
CA GLU A 219 -2.39 17.06 0.15
C GLU A 219 -2.33 15.92 -0.86
N CYS A 220 -1.25 15.15 -0.83
CA CYS A 220 -1.01 13.99 -1.67
C CYS A 220 -1.04 12.70 -0.86
N GLU A 221 -1.66 11.67 -1.41
CA GLU A 221 -1.68 10.32 -0.83
C GLU A 221 -0.32 9.63 -0.90
N ARG A 222 -0.16 8.61 -0.05
CA ARG A 222 0.95 7.66 -0.05
C ARG A 222 0.53 6.30 -0.65
N PRO A 223 1.46 5.50 -1.22
CA PRO A 223 2.86 5.86 -1.46
C PRO A 223 2.98 6.93 -2.55
N LEU A 224 3.91 7.85 -2.36
CA LEU A 224 4.18 8.94 -3.31
C LEU A 224 5.44 8.63 -4.09
N THR A 225 5.29 8.24 -5.35
CA THR A 225 6.40 7.95 -6.24
C THR A 225 6.82 9.19 -7.01
N MET A 226 8.12 9.39 -7.12
CA MET A 226 8.74 10.56 -7.73
C MET A 226 9.91 10.16 -8.63
N LYS A 227 10.14 10.98 -9.66
CA LYS A 227 11.33 10.95 -10.50
C LYS A 227 12.20 12.14 -10.14
N LEU A 228 13.38 11.88 -9.61
CA LEU A 228 14.35 12.92 -9.26
C LEU A 228 15.06 13.44 -10.51
N SER A 229 15.52 14.69 -10.45
CA SER A 229 16.28 15.32 -11.55
C SER A 229 17.64 14.67 -11.81
N ASN A 230 18.22 13.96 -10.83
CA ASN A 230 19.46 13.19 -10.97
C ASN A 230 19.28 11.77 -11.54
N GLY A 231 18.05 11.42 -11.95
CA GLY A 231 17.71 10.17 -12.61
C GLY A 231 17.25 9.04 -11.69
N LEU A 232 17.29 9.21 -10.36
CA LEU A 232 16.76 8.23 -9.42
C LEU A 232 15.23 8.27 -9.37
N PHE A 233 14.65 7.15 -8.98
CA PHE A 233 13.23 7.02 -8.63
C PHE A 233 13.10 6.79 -7.13
N VAL A 234 12.14 7.48 -6.50
CA VAL A 234 11.91 7.43 -5.06
C VAL A 234 10.43 7.23 -4.79
N SER A 235 10.10 6.41 -3.80
CA SER A 235 8.74 6.33 -3.29
C SER A 235 8.73 6.51 -1.78
N LEU A 236 7.95 7.49 -1.31
CA LEU A 236 7.72 7.75 0.11
C LEU A 236 6.47 7.00 0.55
N ALA A 237 6.60 6.20 1.60
CA ALA A 237 5.54 5.36 2.11
C ALA A 237 5.49 5.37 3.66
N GLU A 238 4.55 4.61 4.20
CA GLU A 238 4.33 4.42 5.63
C GLU A 238 4.18 2.93 5.93
N ALA A 239 4.75 2.45 7.04
CA ALA A 239 4.58 1.08 7.48
C ALA A 239 4.25 1.00 8.97
N GLU A 240 3.64 -0.12 9.41
CA GLU A 240 3.21 -0.35 10.80
C GLU A 240 2.38 0.83 11.38
N MET A 241 1.40 1.31 10.60
CA MET A 241 0.48 2.36 11.06
C MET A 241 -0.59 1.73 11.97
N ILE A 242 -0.24 1.63 13.26
CA ILE A 242 -1.04 1.00 14.31
C ILE A 242 -1.32 2.03 15.39
N ASP A 243 -2.61 2.16 15.76
CA ASP A 243 -3.06 3.11 16.79
C ASP A 243 -2.53 4.53 16.54
N TYR A 244 -2.63 4.96 15.29
CA TYR A 244 -2.11 6.25 14.82
C TYR A 244 -3.00 6.85 13.74
N ALA A 245 -2.80 8.13 13.42
CA ALA A 245 -3.43 8.79 12.30
C ALA A 245 -2.64 8.55 11.01
N ARG A 246 -3.34 8.33 9.89
CA ARG A 246 -2.76 8.19 8.55
C ARG A 246 -1.98 9.46 8.16
N MET A 247 -0.81 9.28 7.58
CA MET A 247 -0.03 10.37 7.01
C MET A 247 -0.40 10.62 5.54
N LYS A 248 -0.41 11.90 5.16
CA LYS A 248 -0.34 12.40 3.78
C LYS A 248 0.89 13.30 3.62
N PHE A 249 1.14 13.78 2.40
CA PHE A 249 2.18 14.75 2.12
C PHE A 249 1.58 16.06 1.67
N ARG A 250 2.10 17.17 2.21
CA ARG A 250 1.82 18.52 1.72
C ARG A 250 3.12 19.23 1.33
N LEU A 251 3.04 20.21 0.47
CA LEU A 251 4.18 21.09 0.23
C LEU A 251 4.48 21.92 1.48
N ASN A 252 5.76 22.07 1.80
CA ASN A 252 6.18 22.98 2.86
C ASN A 252 6.00 24.44 2.41
N GLU A 253 5.40 25.29 3.25
CA GLU A 253 5.05 26.66 2.90
C GLU A 253 6.24 27.61 2.78
N THR A 254 7.33 27.28 3.46
CA THR A 254 8.51 28.16 3.60
C THR A 254 9.75 27.65 2.89
N LYS A 255 9.83 26.34 2.62
CA LYS A 255 10.98 25.68 2.02
C LYS A 255 10.60 25.02 0.70
N ALA A 256 11.14 25.51 -0.40
CA ALA A 256 10.88 24.97 -1.73
C ALA A 256 11.36 23.52 -1.88
N ASN A 257 10.78 22.77 -2.81
CA ASN A 257 11.06 21.36 -3.09
C ASN A 257 10.97 20.45 -1.86
N THR A 258 10.22 20.86 -0.84
CA THR A 258 10.11 20.14 0.42
C THR A 258 8.68 19.67 0.63
N LEU A 259 8.55 18.36 0.88
CA LEU A 259 7.33 17.75 1.37
C LEU A 259 7.36 17.71 2.89
N GLN A 260 6.21 17.85 3.50
CA GLN A 260 6.03 17.70 4.94
C GLN A 260 4.97 16.64 5.23
N ALA A 261 5.24 15.80 6.23
CA ALA A 261 4.24 14.89 6.76
C ALA A 261 3.06 15.68 7.31
N SER A 262 1.85 15.27 6.92
CA SER A 262 0.58 15.82 7.38
C SER A 262 -0.27 14.69 7.94
N LEU A 263 -0.54 14.73 9.25
CA LEU A 263 -1.40 13.72 9.89
C LEU A 263 -2.86 14.09 9.63
N TYR A 264 -3.70 13.09 9.41
CA TYR A 264 -5.13 13.27 9.20
C TYR A 264 -5.84 13.89 10.42
N SER A 265 -5.34 13.60 11.62
CA SER A 265 -5.80 14.17 12.89
C SER A 265 -4.70 14.09 13.94
N SER A 266 -4.91 14.73 15.09
CA SER A 266 -4.11 14.46 16.28
C SER A 266 -4.24 13.01 16.73
N VAL A 267 -3.29 12.58 17.57
CA VAL A 267 -3.15 11.20 18.07
C VAL A 267 -2.90 11.24 19.57
N ASP A 268 -3.65 10.44 20.31
CA ASP A 268 -3.47 10.26 21.76
C ASP A 268 -2.89 8.87 22.03
N VAL A 269 -1.72 8.84 22.68
CA VAL A 269 -1.03 7.58 22.99
C VAL A 269 -0.48 7.59 24.41
N ILE A 270 -0.22 6.39 24.92
CA ILE A 270 0.44 6.18 26.23
C ILE A 270 1.77 5.48 25.96
N THR A 271 2.83 6.00 26.56
CA THR A 271 4.17 5.39 26.46
C THR A 271 4.25 4.06 27.23
N PRO A 272 5.09 3.07 26.81
CA PRO A 272 6.00 3.16 25.67
C PRO A 272 5.24 3.08 24.35
N TYR A 273 5.62 3.94 23.40
CA TYR A 273 4.96 3.99 22.10
C TYR A 273 5.95 4.26 20.97
N SER A 274 5.67 3.71 19.78
CA SER A 274 6.41 4.01 18.55
C SER A 274 5.46 4.55 17.49
N THR A 275 5.85 5.64 16.81
CA THR A 275 5.12 6.11 15.63
C THR A 275 5.24 5.10 14.49
N PRO A 276 4.38 5.17 13.47
CA PRO A 276 4.58 4.43 12.23
C PRO A 276 5.94 4.74 11.60
N TRP A 277 6.45 3.79 10.82
CA TRP A 277 7.66 4.00 10.04
C TRP A 277 7.41 4.93 8.86
N ARG A 278 8.31 5.86 8.65
CA ARG A 278 8.43 6.66 7.42
C ARG A 278 9.42 5.94 6.52
N VAL A 279 8.97 5.52 5.34
CA VAL A 279 9.71 4.63 4.44
C VAL A 279 10.11 5.38 3.17
N ILE A 280 11.36 5.23 2.75
CA ILE A 280 11.94 5.83 1.55
C ILE A 280 12.52 4.70 0.72
N LEU A 281 11.80 4.30 -0.35
CA LEU A 281 12.28 3.36 -1.35
C LEU A 281 13.05 4.13 -2.41
N VAL A 282 14.19 3.61 -2.87
CA VAL A 282 14.98 4.25 -3.93
C VAL A 282 15.40 3.22 -4.96
N ALA A 283 15.46 3.62 -6.22
CA ALA A 283 15.93 2.77 -7.31
C ALA A 283 16.56 3.59 -8.45
N ASP A 284 17.56 3.00 -9.13
CA ASP A 284 18.14 3.55 -10.35
C ASP A 284 17.20 3.42 -11.55
N ARG A 285 16.41 2.33 -11.57
CA ARG A 285 15.42 2.06 -12.61
C ARG A 285 14.04 1.99 -11.96
N GLU A 286 13.05 2.56 -12.59
CA GLU A 286 11.67 2.55 -12.09
C GLU A 286 11.11 1.15 -11.80
N ILE A 287 11.52 0.14 -12.59
CA ILE A 287 11.08 -1.26 -12.38
C ILE A 287 11.61 -1.88 -11.08
N ASP A 288 12.75 -1.41 -10.57
CA ASP A 288 13.36 -1.95 -9.35
C ASP A 288 12.55 -1.53 -8.10
N LEU A 289 11.79 -0.41 -8.16
CA LEU A 289 10.86 -0.04 -7.07
C LEU A 289 9.85 -1.15 -6.77
N ILE A 290 9.32 -1.82 -7.81
CA ILE A 290 8.34 -2.91 -7.64
C ILE A 290 8.98 -4.11 -6.92
N GLY A 291 10.28 -4.36 -7.16
CA GLY A 291 11.04 -5.41 -6.50
C GLY A 291 11.36 -5.12 -5.03
N ASN A 292 11.37 -3.83 -4.64
CA ASN A 292 11.82 -3.35 -3.33
C ASN A 292 10.70 -3.24 -2.28
N ASN A 293 9.50 -3.71 -2.56
CA ASN A 293 8.33 -3.49 -1.70
C ASN A 293 8.27 -4.37 -0.44
N ASP A 294 9.13 -5.37 -0.28
CA ASP A 294 9.15 -6.26 0.89
C ASP A 294 9.46 -5.52 2.21
N ILE A 295 10.13 -4.37 2.15
CA ILE A 295 10.46 -3.54 3.32
C ILE A 295 9.19 -3.15 4.11
N ILE A 296 8.06 -2.92 3.44
CA ILE A 296 6.79 -2.57 4.09
C ILE A 296 6.33 -3.72 5.00
N LEU A 297 6.45 -4.96 4.55
CA LEU A 297 6.13 -6.13 5.37
C LEU A 297 7.17 -6.31 6.48
N ASN A 298 8.46 -6.20 6.17
CA ASN A 298 9.57 -6.40 7.11
C ASN A 298 9.51 -5.46 8.32
N LEU A 299 8.93 -4.28 8.16
CA LEU A 299 8.74 -3.30 9.23
C LEU A 299 7.56 -3.61 10.16
N ASN A 300 6.76 -4.64 9.87
CA ASN A 300 5.64 -5.06 10.72
C ASN A 300 6.00 -6.29 11.57
N PRO A 301 5.35 -6.48 12.73
CA PRO A 301 5.52 -7.67 13.54
C PRO A 301 5.17 -8.97 12.82
N GLU A 302 5.72 -10.09 13.31
CA GLU A 302 5.41 -11.42 12.81
C GLU A 302 3.93 -11.80 13.00
N ASN A 303 3.51 -12.84 12.28
CA ASN A 303 2.15 -13.37 12.32
C ASN A 303 1.70 -13.74 13.75
N LYS A 304 0.63 -13.12 14.20
CA LYS A 304 0.00 -13.37 15.53
C LYS A 304 -1.19 -14.33 15.48
N VAL A 305 -1.60 -14.79 14.30
CA VAL A 305 -2.66 -15.79 14.16
C VAL A 305 -2.07 -17.17 14.38
N SER A 306 -2.34 -17.77 15.55
CA SER A 306 -1.75 -19.04 15.99
C SER A 306 -2.04 -20.21 15.05
N ASN A 307 -3.26 -20.30 14.52
CA ASN A 307 -3.62 -21.26 13.47
C ASN A 307 -4.09 -20.49 12.24
N SER A 308 -3.24 -20.41 11.23
CA SER A 308 -3.54 -19.74 9.95
C SER A 308 -3.94 -20.72 8.83
N SER A 309 -4.16 -22.00 9.12
CA SER A 309 -4.48 -23.02 8.10
C SER A 309 -5.82 -22.82 7.39
N TRP A 310 -6.72 -22.07 7.99
CA TRP A 310 -8.04 -21.70 7.45
C TRP A 310 -7.98 -20.51 6.48
N ILE A 311 -6.90 -19.72 6.51
CA ILE A 311 -6.70 -18.59 5.60
C ILE A 311 -6.35 -19.13 4.22
N LYS A 312 -7.22 -18.90 3.25
CA LYS A 312 -7.10 -19.44 1.90
C LYS A 312 -7.23 -18.33 0.87
N PRO A 313 -6.12 -17.84 0.31
CA PRO A 313 -6.16 -16.98 -0.87
C PRO A 313 -6.93 -17.61 -2.04
N GLY A 314 -7.49 -16.80 -2.92
CA GLY A 314 -8.24 -17.34 -4.05
C GLY A 314 -8.85 -16.30 -4.96
N LYS A 315 -9.50 -16.78 -6.00
CA LYS A 315 -10.21 -15.99 -7.00
C LYS A 315 -11.71 -15.94 -6.69
N VAL A 316 -12.32 -14.81 -6.95
CA VAL A 316 -13.71 -14.52 -6.58
C VAL A 316 -14.48 -14.02 -7.80
N ILE A 317 -15.75 -14.45 -7.95
CA ILE A 317 -16.73 -13.79 -8.78
C ILE A 317 -17.78 -13.10 -7.91
N ARG A 318 -18.12 -11.86 -8.24
CA ARG A 318 -19.21 -11.12 -7.59
C ARG A 318 -20.55 -11.53 -8.18
N ALA A 319 -21.53 -11.87 -7.35
CA ALA A 319 -22.90 -12.03 -7.76
C ALA A 319 -23.56 -10.65 -7.95
N THR A 320 -23.77 -10.25 -9.20
CA THR A 320 -24.36 -8.94 -9.53
C THR A 320 -25.88 -8.92 -9.36
N ASN A 321 -26.51 -10.08 -9.39
CA ASN A 321 -27.96 -10.24 -9.22
C ASN A 321 -28.28 -11.01 -7.93
N MET A 322 -28.97 -10.34 -7.00
CA MET A 322 -29.28 -10.86 -5.67
C MET A 322 -30.58 -11.65 -5.64
N LYS A 323 -30.72 -12.61 -6.56
CA LYS A 323 -31.79 -13.62 -6.54
C LYS A 323 -31.16 -14.98 -6.31
N GLN A 324 -31.77 -15.83 -5.50
CA GLN A 324 -31.29 -17.16 -5.16
C GLN A 324 -30.78 -17.93 -6.38
N GLY A 325 -31.58 -18.07 -7.42
CA GLY A 325 -31.20 -18.80 -8.63
C GLY A 325 -30.02 -18.23 -9.39
N GLU A 326 -29.83 -16.89 -9.39
CA GLU A 326 -28.71 -16.26 -10.08
C GLU A 326 -27.41 -16.40 -9.26
N VAL A 327 -27.49 -16.33 -7.93
CA VAL A 327 -26.35 -16.59 -7.05
C VAL A 327 -25.88 -18.05 -7.19
N LEU A 328 -26.80 -19.02 -7.29
CA LEU A 328 -26.44 -20.41 -7.53
C LEU A 328 -25.74 -20.62 -8.89
N LYS A 329 -26.13 -19.88 -9.94
CA LYS A 329 -25.39 -19.89 -11.22
C LYS A 329 -23.96 -19.34 -11.07
N CYS A 330 -23.73 -18.34 -10.21
CA CYS A 330 -22.37 -17.88 -9.89
C CYS A 330 -21.57 -18.97 -9.18
N VAL A 331 -22.17 -19.77 -8.29
CA VAL A 331 -21.53 -20.94 -7.68
C VAL A 331 -21.12 -21.97 -8.72
N ASP A 332 -22.04 -22.27 -9.65
CA ASP A 332 -21.77 -23.23 -10.74
C ASP A 332 -20.62 -22.76 -11.63
N PHE A 333 -20.68 -21.50 -12.05
CA PHE A 333 -19.62 -20.88 -12.85
C PHE A 333 -18.27 -20.88 -12.12
N ALA A 334 -18.26 -20.52 -10.83
CA ALA A 334 -17.04 -20.53 -10.03
C ALA A 334 -16.41 -21.94 -9.99
N ALA A 335 -17.23 -22.97 -9.77
CA ALA A 335 -16.77 -24.36 -9.73
C ALA A 335 -16.23 -24.82 -11.09
N GLU A 336 -16.91 -24.49 -12.20
CA GLU A 336 -16.49 -24.82 -13.56
C GLU A 336 -15.19 -24.10 -13.97
N ARG A 337 -15.01 -22.85 -13.53
CA ARG A 337 -13.87 -21.97 -13.88
C ARG A 337 -12.72 -22.02 -12.87
N GLY A 338 -12.77 -22.91 -11.88
CA GLY A 338 -11.69 -23.07 -10.90
C GLY A 338 -11.48 -21.81 -10.02
N LEU A 339 -12.56 -21.05 -9.77
CA LEU A 339 -12.57 -20.00 -8.75
C LEU A 339 -12.77 -20.65 -7.37
N GLN A 340 -12.38 -19.96 -6.32
CA GLN A 340 -12.50 -20.47 -4.94
C GLN A 340 -13.74 -19.91 -4.23
N TYR A 341 -14.21 -18.73 -4.67
CA TYR A 341 -15.23 -18.00 -3.95
C TYR A 341 -16.25 -17.36 -4.88
N ILE A 342 -17.44 -17.17 -4.33
CA ILE A 342 -18.40 -16.17 -4.78
C ILE A 342 -18.55 -15.08 -3.72
N HIS A 343 -18.97 -13.91 -4.14
CA HIS A 343 -19.22 -12.77 -3.27
C HIS A 343 -20.62 -12.20 -3.47
N ILE A 344 -21.39 -12.09 -2.39
CA ILE A 344 -22.67 -11.37 -2.35
C ILE A 344 -22.38 -9.96 -1.84
N ASP A 345 -22.54 -8.99 -2.75
CA ASP A 345 -22.16 -7.60 -2.50
C ASP A 345 -23.28 -6.81 -1.81
N ALA A 346 -23.10 -5.50 -1.71
CA ALA A 346 -23.95 -4.52 -1.07
C ALA A 346 -25.46 -4.71 -1.30
N GLY A 347 -26.25 -4.45 -0.26
CA GLY A 347 -27.72 -4.44 -0.33
C GLY A 347 -28.42 -5.79 -0.08
N TRP A 348 -27.71 -6.85 0.32
CA TRP A 348 -28.33 -8.14 0.64
C TRP A 348 -29.12 -8.10 1.97
N TYR A 349 -28.66 -7.30 2.94
CA TYR A 349 -29.33 -7.11 4.25
C TYR A 349 -30.14 -5.80 4.33
N GLY A 350 -30.33 -5.11 3.20
CA GLY A 350 -31.11 -3.87 3.11
C GLY A 350 -30.29 -2.65 2.71
N PRO A 351 -30.85 -1.44 2.87
CA PRO A 351 -30.18 -0.21 2.47
C PRO A 351 -29.04 0.14 3.44
N GLU A 352 -27.81 0.05 2.99
CA GLU A 352 -26.60 0.13 3.79
C GLU A 352 -26.38 1.42 4.56
N MET A 353 -26.92 2.54 4.05
CA MET A 353 -26.81 3.85 4.67
C MET A 353 -27.88 4.11 5.75
N LYS A 354 -28.74 3.15 6.04
CA LYS A 354 -29.75 3.28 7.10
C LYS A 354 -29.32 2.58 8.37
N MET A 355 -29.52 3.25 9.50
CA MET A 355 -29.23 2.70 10.83
C MET A 355 -30.14 1.52 11.21
N SER A 356 -31.27 1.35 10.52
CA SER A 356 -32.19 0.22 10.71
C SER A 356 -31.79 -1.03 9.90
N SER A 357 -30.72 -0.99 9.10
CA SER A 357 -30.22 -2.16 8.37
C SER A 357 -29.59 -3.14 9.34
N ASP A 358 -29.96 -4.42 9.20
CA ASP A 358 -29.53 -5.49 10.07
C ASP A 358 -28.79 -6.56 9.28
N ALA A 359 -27.46 -6.61 9.42
CA ALA A 359 -26.60 -7.56 8.73
C ALA A 359 -26.63 -8.98 9.35
N THR A 360 -27.40 -9.21 10.41
CA THR A 360 -27.66 -10.55 10.96
C THR A 360 -28.72 -11.32 10.16
N SER A 361 -29.44 -10.63 9.23
CA SER A 361 -30.52 -11.22 8.46
C SER A 361 -30.55 -10.70 7.02
N VAL A 362 -31.10 -11.51 6.12
CA VAL A 362 -31.38 -11.08 4.75
C VAL A 362 -32.61 -10.16 4.76
N SER A 363 -32.54 -9.08 4.01
CA SER A 363 -33.67 -8.16 3.86
C SER A 363 -34.91 -8.87 3.30
N GLU A 364 -36.09 -8.56 3.80
CA GLU A 364 -37.39 -9.13 3.34
C GLU A 364 -37.65 -8.94 1.83
N ASN A 365 -37.03 -7.93 1.23
CA ASN A 365 -37.14 -7.63 -0.20
C ASN A 365 -36.15 -8.43 -1.07
N ARG A 366 -35.39 -9.36 -0.49
CA ARG A 366 -34.40 -10.19 -1.20
C ARG A 366 -34.81 -11.66 -1.17
N ASP A 367 -34.73 -12.27 -2.32
CA ASP A 367 -34.93 -13.71 -2.49
C ASP A 367 -33.57 -14.42 -2.32
N LEU A 368 -33.09 -14.50 -1.07
CA LEU A 368 -31.81 -15.12 -0.71
C LEU A 368 -31.94 -15.94 0.57
N ASP A 369 -31.46 -17.17 0.55
CA ASP A 369 -31.23 -18.03 1.70
C ASP A 369 -29.72 -18.30 1.82
N ILE A 370 -29.02 -17.50 2.63
CA ILE A 370 -27.56 -17.57 2.79
C ILE A 370 -27.11 -18.95 3.24
N PRO A 371 -27.69 -19.57 4.27
CA PRO A 371 -27.35 -20.95 4.66
C PRO A 371 -27.54 -21.97 3.54
N ALA A 372 -28.61 -21.89 2.78
CA ALA A 372 -28.84 -22.79 1.63
C ALA A 372 -27.83 -22.56 0.50
N ILE A 373 -27.46 -21.30 0.20
CA ILE A 373 -26.40 -20.98 -0.75
C ILE A 373 -25.07 -21.59 -0.31
N ILE A 374 -24.70 -21.40 0.95
CA ILE A 374 -23.44 -21.96 1.52
C ILE A 374 -23.41 -23.47 1.40
N ASN A 375 -24.49 -24.16 1.81
CA ASN A 375 -24.58 -25.62 1.72
C ASN A 375 -24.45 -26.11 0.25
N TYR A 376 -25.01 -25.39 -0.70
CA TYR A 376 -24.85 -25.70 -2.13
C TYR A 376 -23.41 -25.46 -2.61
N ALA A 377 -22.81 -24.34 -2.22
CA ALA A 377 -21.46 -23.94 -2.61
C ALA A 377 -20.39 -24.90 -2.03
N GLU A 378 -20.51 -25.27 -0.75
CA GLU A 378 -19.58 -26.19 -0.10
C GLU A 378 -19.53 -27.57 -0.76
N LYS A 379 -20.68 -28.09 -1.25
CA LYS A 379 -20.72 -29.36 -2.03
C LYS A 379 -19.90 -29.28 -3.32
N LYS A 380 -19.62 -28.06 -3.81
CA LYS A 380 -18.84 -27.80 -5.01
C LYS A 380 -17.43 -27.26 -4.69
N GLY A 381 -17.07 -27.19 -3.41
CA GLY A 381 -15.78 -26.68 -2.96
C GLY A 381 -15.65 -25.14 -3.06
N ILE A 382 -16.77 -24.43 -3.13
CA ILE A 382 -16.83 -22.96 -3.26
C ILE A 382 -17.17 -22.32 -1.92
N GLY A 383 -16.41 -21.30 -1.50
CA GLY A 383 -16.69 -20.52 -0.33
C GLY A 383 -17.51 -19.25 -0.63
N LEU A 384 -18.22 -18.75 0.39
CA LEU A 384 -19.01 -17.53 0.28
C LEU A 384 -18.34 -16.38 1.03
N TRP A 385 -18.23 -15.22 0.36
CA TRP A 385 -17.93 -13.93 0.93
C TRP A 385 -19.18 -13.05 0.91
N VAL A 386 -19.30 -12.18 1.91
CA VAL A 386 -20.42 -11.22 1.99
C VAL A 386 -19.85 -9.81 2.20
N TYR A 387 -20.56 -8.83 1.66
CA TYR A 387 -20.32 -7.42 1.95
C TYR A 387 -21.02 -7.02 3.26
N VAL A 388 -20.34 -6.23 4.08
CA VAL A 388 -20.95 -5.55 5.23
C VAL A 388 -20.40 -4.13 5.33
N ASN A 389 -21.29 -3.15 5.40
CA ASN A 389 -20.93 -1.74 5.57
C ASN A 389 -20.33 -1.49 6.96
N GLN A 390 -19.32 -0.64 7.05
CA GLN A 390 -18.69 -0.28 8.33
C GLN A 390 -19.73 0.14 9.40
N ARG A 391 -20.80 0.82 9.01
CA ARG A 391 -21.86 1.24 9.94
C ARG A 391 -22.53 0.06 10.65
N ALA A 392 -22.83 -1.00 9.91
CA ALA A 392 -23.36 -2.24 10.46
C ALA A 392 -22.28 -2.97 11.29
N LEU A 393 -21.04 -3.03 10.80
CA LEU A 393 -19.93 -3.65 11.53
C LEU A 393 -19.68 -2.98 12.89
N VAL A 394 -19.69 -1.66 12.95
CA VAL A 394 -19.51 -0.92 14.22
C VAL A 394 -20.59 -1.28 15.25
N GLN A 395 -21.82 -1.52 14.80
CA GLN A 395 -22.94 -1.82 15.68
C GLN A 395 -23.07 -3.28 16.05
N GLN A 396 -22.78 -4.19 15.13
CA GLN A 396 -23.21 -5.58 15.19
C GLN A 396 -22.04 -6.58 15.11
N LEU A 397 -20.77 -6.15 15.08
CA LEU A 397 -19.63 -7.04 14.85
C LEU A 397 -19.63 -8.26 15.78
N ASP A 398 -19.97 -8.05 17.07
CA ASP A 398 -19.99 -9.09 18.09
C ASP A 398 -21.11 -10.13 17.88
N GLU A 399 -22.19 -9.72 17.22
CA GLU A 399 -23.30 -10.61 16.85
C GLU A 399 -23.03 -11.28 15.50
N LEU A 400 -22.43 -10.55 14.56
CA LEU A 400 -22.19 -11.03 13.22
C LEU A 400 -21.15 -12.17 13.17
N LEU A 401 -20.03 -12.03 13.88
CA LEU A 401 -18.92 -12.97 13.76
C LEU A 401 -19.29 -14.40 14.18
N PRO A 402 -19.92 -14.65 15.36
CA PRO A 402 -20.38 -15.99 15.70
C PRO A 402 -21.45 -16.52 14.75
N LEU A 403 -22.36 -15.66 14.27
CA LEU A 403 -23.40 -16.01 13.31
C LEU A 403 -22.81 -16.42 11.96
N TYR A 404 -21.88 -15.62 11.42
CA TYR A 404 -21.22 -15.88 10.13
C TYR A 404 -20.33 -17.12 10.18
N LYS A 405 -19.63 -17.34 11.30
CA LYS A 405 -18.92 -18.59 11.55
C LYS A 405 -19.86 -19.78 11.51
N LYS A 406 -21.02 -19.67 12.21
CA LYS A 406 -22.06 -20.72 12.20
C LYS A 406 -22.64 -20.99 10.81
N TRP A 407 -22.86 -19.95 10.02
CA TRP A 407 -23.31 -20.09 8.63
C TRP A 407 -22.25 -20.72 7.72
N GLY A 408 -20.97 -20.54 8.00
CA GLY A 408 -19.85 -21.01 7.20
C GLY A 408 -19.30 -19.98 6.21
N ILE A 409 -19.59 -18.69 6.42
CA ILE A 409 -19.02 -17.57 5.65
C ILE A 409 -17.50 -17.59 5.78
N LYS A 410 -16.79 -17.41 4.67
CA LYS A 410 -15.32 -17.49 4.62
C LYS A 410 -14.66 -16.13 4.76
N GLY A 411 -15.35 -15.06 4.42
CA GLY A 411 -14.80 -13.71 4.54
C GLY A 411 -15.85 -12.62 4.42
N ILE A 412 -15.46 -11.43 4.85
CA ILE A 412 -16.27 -10.22 4.80
C ILE A 412 -15.52 -9.14 4.01
N LYS A 413 -16.21 -8.54 3.04
CA LYS A 413 -15.79 -7.29 2.42
C LYS A 413 -16.35 -6.14 3.26
N PHE A 414 -15.48 -5.37 3.89
CA PHE A 414 -15.83 -4.17 4.64
C PHE A 414 -16.02 -3.01 3.66
N GLY A 415 -17.19 -2.42 3.61
CA GLY A 415 -17.49 -1.33 2.70
C GLY A 415 -17.78 0.00 3.38
N PHE A 416 -17.58 1.09 2.65
CA PHE A 416 -17.69 2.49 3.10
C PHE A 416 -16.88 2.76 4.38
N VAL A 417 -15.62 2.27 4.37
CA VAL A 417 -14.73 2.32 5.51
C VAL A 417 -14.21 3.74 5.73
N GLN A 418 -14.48 4.29 6.90
CA GLN A 418 -13.83 5.51 7.36
C GLN A 418 -12.44 5.19 7.85
N ILE A 419 -11.45 5.93 7.36
CA ILE A 419 -10.04 5.77 7.69
C ILE A 419 -9.37 7.15 7.75
N GLY A 420 -8.28 7.26 8.47
CA GLY A 420 -7.44 8.45 8.50
C GLY A 420 -7.16 8.92 9.91
N ASN A 421 -8.18 9.17 10.74
CA ASN A 421 -7.95 9.47 12.15
C ASN A 421 -7.62 8.20 12.96
N GLN A 422 -7.04 8.40 14.13
CA GLN A 422 -6.63 7.31 15.03
C GLN A 422 -7.81 6.40 15.39
N HIS A 423 -8.94 6.96 15.77
CA HIS A 423 -10.12 6.20 16.21
C HIS A 423 -10.55 5.15 15.17
N TRP A 424 -10.73 5.55 13.92
CA TRP A 424 -11.17 4.63 12.87
C TRP A 424 -10.08 3.67 12.43
N SER A 425 -8.80 4.09 12.45
CA SER A 425 -7.69 3.19 12.17
C SER A 425 -7.56 2.09 13.21
N THR A 426 -7.66 2.43 14.48
CA THR A 426 -7.63 1.48 15.61
C THR A 426 -8.82 0.53 15.56
N TRP A 427 -10.04 1.08 15.41
CA TRP A 427 -11.25 0.27 15.29
C TRP A 427 -11.14 -0.77 14.16
N LEU A 428 -10.66 -0.33 12.99
CA LEU A 428 -10.51 -1.21 11.82
C LEU A 428 -9.54 -2.36 12.07
N HIS A 429 -8.39 -2.06 12.66
CA HIS A 429 -7.40 -3.09 12.99
C HIS A 429 -7.95 -4.06 14.07
N ASP A 430 -8.69 -3.57 15.03
CA ASP A 430 -9.32 -4.42 16.07
C ASP A 430 -10.42 -5.30 15.47
N ALA A 431 -11.21 -4.78 14.53
CA ALA A 431 -12.18 -5.57 13.78
C ALA A 431 -11.52 -6.71 12.98
N ILE A 432 -10.38 -6.44 12.32
CA ILE A 432 -9.60 -7.47 11.60
C ILE A 432 -9.10 -8.55 12.57
N LYS A 433 -8.53 -8.16 13.72
CA LYS A 433 -8.09 -9.09 14.77
C LYS A 433 -9.24 -9.97 15.24
N LYS A 434 -10.40 -9.37 15.49
CA LYS A 434 -11.60 -10.06 15.93
C LYS A 434 -12.12 -11.04 14.87
N CYS A 435 -12.09 -10.66 13.59
CA CYS A 435 -12.39 -11.57 12.48
C CYS A 435 -11.46 -12.80 12.48
N ALA A 436 -10.17 -12.63 12.82
CA ALA A 436 -9.24 -13.76 12.90
C ALA A 436 -9.63 -14.77 14.00
N GLU A 437 -10.18 -14.32 15.13
CA GLU A 437 -10.65 -15.18 16.21
C GLU A 437 -11.81 -16.09 15.78
N TYR A 438 -12.60 -15.64 14.82
CA TYR A 438 -13.71 -16.41 14.24
C TYR A 438 -13.35 -17.10 12.90
N GLU A 439 -12.07 -17.08 12.50
CA GLU A 439 -11.59 -17.65 11.23
C GLU A 439 -12.30 -17.04 10.01
N ILE A 440 -12.46 -15.73 10.01
CA ILE A 440 -13.05 -14.95 8.92
C ILE A 440 -11.96 -14.09 8.26
N MET A 441 -11.82 -14.23 6.93
CA MET A 441 -10.94 -13.40 6.11
C MET A 441 -11.58 -12.05 5.83
N VAL A 442 -10.74 -11.03 5.56
CA VAL A 442 -11.18 -9.64 5.36
C VAL A 442 -10.63 -9.07 4.06
N ASP A 443 -11.48 -8.36 3.36
CA ASP A 443 -11.17 -7.41 2.29
C ASP A 443 -11.69 -6.03 2.71
N ILE A 444 -10.90 -4.97 2.54
CA ILE A 444 -11.29 -3.61 2.93
C ILE A 444 -11.43 -2.75 1.68
N HIS A 445 -12.60 -2.15 1.50
CA HIS A 445 -12.84 -1.23 0.40
C HIS A 445 -12.66 0.25 0.78
N ASP A 446 -12.78 1.12 -0.20
CA ASP A 446 -12.67 2.58 -0.19
C ASP A 446 -11.23 3.10 0.02
N GLU A 447 -10.98 3.87 1.06
CA GLU A 447 -9.78 4.71 1.23
C GLU A 447 -8.58 4.01 1.89
N TYR A 448 -8.72 2.77 2.38
CA TYR A 448 -7.65 2.10 3.12
C TYR A 448 -6.52 1.66 2.20
N ARG A 449 -5.30 2.13 2.49
CA ARG A 449 -4.05 1.67 1.85
C ARG A 449 -3.20 0.87 2.80
N PRO A 450 -2.61 -0.25 2.35
CA PRO A 450 -1.81 -1.13 3.21
C PRO A 450 -0.60 -0.41 3.81
N THR A 451 -0.27 -0.83 5.04
CA THR A 451 0.95 -0.47 5.75
C THR A 451 1.68 -1.72 6.27
N GLY A 452 1.38 -2.88 5.68
CA GLY A 452 1.99 -4.17 6.02
C GLY A 452 1.29 -4.94 7.15
N PHE A 453 0.12 -4.50 7.63
CA PHE A 453 -0.62 -5.16 8.71
C PHE A 453 -0.97 -6.62 8.41
N SER A 454 -1.09 -6.99 7.14
CA SER A 454 -1.32 -8.38 6.68
C SER A 454 -0.17 -9.35 7.01
N ARG A 455 1.05 -8.88 7.33
CA ARG A 455 2.10 -9.73 7.89
C ARG A 455 1.71 -10.23 9.28
N THR A 456 1.16 -9.35 10.11
CA THR A 456 0.80 -9.63 11.50
C THR A 456 -0.56 -10.33 11.61
N TYR A 457 -1.52 -9.94 10.77
CA TYR A 457 -2.86 -10.52 10.70
C TYR A 457 -3.19 -10.91 9.25
N PRO A 458 -2.71 -12.08 8.79
CA PRO A 458 -2.83 -12.51 7.40
C PRO A 458 -4.26 -12.88 6.98
N ASN A 459 -5.24 -12.80 7.85
CA ASN A 459 -6.65 -12.84 7.46
C ASN A 459 -7.10 -11.56 6.72
N LEU A 460 -6.37 -10.45 6.79
CA LEU A 460 -6.51 -9.32 5.90
C LEU A 460 -5.85 -9.66 4.55
N LEU A 461 -6.64 -10.17 3.61
CA LEU A 461 -6.11 -10.65 2.32
C LEU A 461 -5.80 -9.51 1.37
N THR A 462 -6.74 -8.59 1.20
CA THR A 462 -6.62 -7.50 0.23
C THR A 462 -7.35 -6.26 0.69
N GLN A 463 -7.09 -5.16 0.01
CA GLN A 463 -7.76 -3.89 0.25
C GLN A 463 -7.80 -3.05 -1.02
N GLU A 464 -8.84 -2.24 -1.15
CA GLU A 464 -8.97 -1.36 -2.30
C GLU A 464 -7.97 -0.20 -2.22
N GLY A 465 -8.31 0.96 -1.72
CA GLY A 465 -7.45 2.13 -1.71
C GLY A 465 -6.83 2.42 -3.08
N ILE A 466 -7.58 2.20 -4.15
CA ILE A 466 -7.15 2.20 -5.54
C ILE A 466 -8.29 2.65 -6.46
N ARG A 467 -7.96 3.40 -7.51
CA ARG A 467 -8.89 3.66 -8.59
C ARG A 467 -8.94 2.45 -9.53
N GLY A 468 -9.83 1.52 -9.21
CA GLY A 468 -10.02 0.26 -9.93
C GLY A 468 -11.12 0.30 -11.00
N ASN A 469 -11.56 -0.86 -11.47
CA ASN A 469 -12.61 -0.95 -12.48
C ASN A 469 -14.01 -0.53 -11.98
N GLU A 470 -14.18 -0.20 -10.73
CA GLU A 470 -15.41 0.48 -10.27
C GLU A 470 -15.54 1.86 -10.93
N GLU A 471 -14.43 2.61 -11.09
CA GLU A 471 -14.36 3.91 -11.79
C GLU A 471 -13.95 3.80 -13.26
N MET A 472 -13.67 2.61 -13.76
CA MET A 472 -13.26 2.38 -15.15
C MET A 472 -12.13 3.32 -15.61
N PRO A 473 -10.93 3.27 -14.99
CA PRO A 473 -9.80 4.10 -15.41
C PRO A 473 -9.33 3.73 -16.82
N ASP A 474 -8.55 4.62 -17.43
CA ASP A 474 -7.89 4.34 -18.70
C ASP A 474 -6.61 3.50 -18.53
N ALA A 475 -6.04 3.08 -19.64
CA ALA A 475 -4.84 2.25 -19.65
C ALA A 475 -3.58 3.00 -19.14
N THR A 476 -3.52 4.32 -19.26
CA THR A 476 -2.40 5.11 -18.72
C THR A 476 -2.39 5.04 -17.21
N HIS A 477 -3.55 5.26 -16.57
CA HIS A 477 -3.67 5.08 -15.12
C HIS A 477 -3.23 3.67 -14.69
N ASN A 478 -3.66 2.64 -15.43
CA ASN A 478 -3.32 1.25 -15.13
C ASN A 478 -1.80 1.00 -15.13
N THR A 479 -1.05 1.67 -16.02
CA THR A 479 0.41 1.51 -16.09
C THR A 479 1.18 2.34 -15.06
N ILE A 480 0.50 3.20 -14.28
CA ILE A 480 1.07 3.94 -13.15
C ILE A 480 0.97 3.12 -11.86
N LEU A 481 -0.12 2.41 -11.66
CA LEU A 481 -0.46 1.70 -10.41
C LEU A 481 0.62 0.74 -9.89
N PRO A 482 1.30 -0.08 -10.72
CA PRO A 482 2.36 -0.99 -10.24
C PRO A 482 3.53 -0.28 -9.57
N PHE A 483 3.81 0.96 -10.00
CA PHE A 483 4.94 1.76 -9.52
C PHE A 483 4.54 2.76 -8.42
N THR A 484 3.30 2.74 -8.01
CA THR A 484 2.73 3.65 -7.00
C THR A 484 1.96 2.83 -5.97
N ARG A 485 0.63 2.73 -6.08
CA ARG A 485 -0.27 2.07 -5.14
C ARG A 485 0.18 0.65 -4.75
N PHE A 486 0.65 -0.17 -5.70
CA PHE A 486 1.05 -1.55 -5.41
C PHE A 486 2.38 -1.68 -4.67
N LEU A 487 3.16 -0.60 -4.53
CA LEU A 487 4.38 -0.62 -3.72
C LEU A 487 4.12 -0.82 -2.23
N CYS A 488 2.92 -0.49 -1.74
CA CYS A 488 2.57 -0.70 -0.33
C CYS A 488 1.88 -2.03 -0.04
N GLY A 489 1.57 -2.84 -1.05
CA GLY A 489 0.99 -4.18 -0.88
C GLY A 489 -0.23 -4.47 -1.76
N ALA A 490 -0.92 -5.55 -1.43
CA ALA A 490 -2.06 -6.08 -2.18
C ALA A 490 -3.14 -5.02 -2.50
N GLY A 491 -3.79 -5.17 -3.66
CA GLY A 491 -4.85 -4.28 -4.08
C GLY A 491 -6.01 -5.00 -4.76
N ASP A 492 -7.23 -4.76 -4.29
CA ASP A 492 -8.44 -5.19 -4.98
C ASP A 492 -8.77 -4.19 -6.10
N TYR A 493 -8.43 -4.56 -7.32
CA TYR A 493 -8.67 -3.73 -8.50
C TYR A 493 -10.05 -3.96 -9.13
N THR A 494 -10.79 -4.96 -8.68
CA THR A 494 -12.13 -5.31 -9.21
C THR A 494 -12.14 -5.59 -10.72
N ILE A 495 -11.30 -6.54 -11.19
CA ILE A 495 -11.14 -6.85 -12.61
C ILE A 495 -12.49 -7.21 -13.25
N CYS A 496 -12.81 -6.57 -14.38
CA CYS A 496 -13.95 -6.87 -15.24
C CYS A 496 -13.47 -7.52 -16.54
N TYR A 497 -14.32 -8.31 -17.18
CA TYR A 497 -13.95 -8.91 -18.47
C TYR A 497 -14.95 -8.62 -19.59
N TYR A 498 -16.23 -8.78 -19.35
CA TYR A 498 -17.28 -8.62 -20.37
C TYR A 498 -17.99 -7.27 -20.35
N ASN A 499 -17.74 -6.46 -19.31
CA ASN A 499 -18.43 -5.18 -19.14
C ASN A 499 -18.07 -4.18 -20.25
N ASN A 500 -19.08 -3.57 -20.87
CA ASN A 500 -18.89 -2.64 -21.99
C ASN A 500 -18.26 -1.29 -21.59
N ARG A 501 -18.15 -0.99 -20.29
CA ARG A 501 -17.54 0.26 -19.81
C ARG A 501 -16.01 0.19 -19.71
N ILE A 502 -15.39 -1.01 -19.82
CA ILE A 502 -13.92 -1.12 -19.78
C ILE A 502 -13.31 -0.28 -20.91
N LYS A 503 -12.26 0.47 -20.57
CA LYS A 503 -11.54 1.36 -21.50
C LYS A 503 -10.27 0.74 -22.05
N THR A 504 -10.04 -0.51 -21.74
CA THR A 504 -8.89 -1.29 -22.19
C THR A 504 -9.35 -2.45 -23.07
N THR A 505 -8.41 -3.12 -23.71
CA THR A 505 -8.71 -4.37 -24.41
C THR A 505 -8.94 -5.53 -23.43
N HIS A 506 -9.50 -6.64 -23.92
CA HIS A 506 -9.71 -7.83 -23.09
C HIS A 506 -8.38 -8.53 -22.73
N ALA A 507 -7.37 -8.52 -23.62
CA ALA A 507 -6.05 -9.05 -23.30
C ALA A 507 -5.36 -8.23 -22.19
N HIS A 508 -5.61 -6.92 -22.13
CA HIS A 508 -5.16 -6.07 -21.00
C HIS A 508 -5.80 -6.51 -19.67
N GLN A 509 -7.12 -6.78 -19.66
CA GLN A 509 -7.83 -7.27 -18.47
C GLN A 509 -7.29 -8.64 -18.00
N LEU A 510 -6.96 -9.57 -18.93
CA LEU A 510 -6.30 -10.83 -18.57
C LEU A 510 -4.93 -10.59 -17.92
N ALA A 511 -4.12 -9.70 -18.52
CA ALA A 511 -2.78 -9.41 -18.05
C ALA A 511 -2.76 -8.79 -16.64
N MET A 512 -3.76 -7.98 -16.29
CA MET A 512 -3.87 -7.36 -14.97
C MET A 512 -3.94 -8.39 -13.84
N ALA A 513 -4.48 -9.60 -14.08
CA ALA A 513 -4.50 -10.67 -13.08
C ALA A 513 -3.10 -11.16 -12.67
N VAL A 514 -2.07 -10.83 -13.45
CA VAL A 514 -0.66 -11.09 -13.10
C VAL A 514 0.04 -9.82 -12.64
N VAL A 515 -0.21 -8.70 -13.32
CA VAL A 515 0.45 -7.41 -13.03
C VAL A 515 0.09 -6.93 -11.64
N TYR A 516 -1.18 -7.01 -11.25
CA TYR A 516 -1.67 -6.57 -9.95
C TYR A 516 -1.66 -7.71 -8.95
N TYR A 517 -1.00 -7.49 -7.83
CA TYR A 517 -0.96 -8.46 -6.76
C TYR A 517 -2.19 -8.33 -5.86
N SER A 518 -2.94 -9.42 -5.74
CA SER A 518 -4.00 -9.57 -4.75
C SER A 518 -4.15 -11.04 -4.35
N PRO A 519 -4.00 -11.40 -3.06
CA PRO A 519 -4.25 -12.77 -2.58
C PRO A 519 -5.72 -13.19 -2.71
N LEU A 520 -6.62 -12.24 -2.61
CA LEU A 520 -8.04 -12.40 -2.94
C LEU A 520 -8.31 -11.57 -4.19
N GLN A 521 -8.41 -12.21 -5.35
CA GLN A 521 -8.50 -11.50 -6.60
C GLN A 521 -9.90 -11.60 -7.20
N PHE A 522 -10.61 -10.47 -7.21
CA PHE A 522 -11.87 -10.38 -7.92
C PHE A 522 -11.64 -10.41 -9.42
N LEU A 523 -12.33 -11.36 -10.07
CA LEU A 523 -12.47 -11.48 -11.51
C LEU A 523 -13.96 -11.37 -11.85
N TYR A 524 -14.29 -10.81 -12.99
CA TYR A 524 -15.68 -10.65 -13.44
C TYR A 524 -16.52 -9.74 -12.51
N TRP A 525 -15.95 -8.65 -11.99
CA TRP A 525 -16.61 -7.78 -10.99
C TRP A 525 -18.02 -7.31 -11.36
N TYR A 526 -18.22 -6.85 -12.62
CA TYR A 526 -19.54 -6.45 -13.14
C TYR A 526 -20.11 -7.43 -14.14
N ASP A 527 -19.58 -8.65 -14.21
CA ASP A 527 -19.94 -9.62 -15.23
C ASP A 527 -20.84 -10.72 -14.66
N GLU A 528 -21.76 -11.21 -15.46
CA GLU A 528 -22.60 -12.34 -15.11
C GLU A 528 -22.07 -13.63 -15.76
N PRO A 529 -22.29 -14.82 -15.18
CA PRO A 529 -21.94 -16.09 -15.80
C PRO A 529 -22.47 -16.25 -17.22
N SER A 530 -23.65 -15.68 -17.48
CA SER A 530 -24.31 -15.70 -18.80
C SER A 530 -23.57 -14.95 -19.92
N ALA A 531 -22.60 -14.08 -19.54
CA ALA A 531 -21.78 -13.34 -20.50
C ALA A 531 -20.76 -14.23 -21.21
N TYR A 532 -20.28 -15.29 -20.55
CA TYR A 532 -19.38 -16.27 -21.12
C TYR A 532 -20.07 -17.08 -22.24
N LYS A 533 -19.46 -17.14 -23.41
CA LYS A 533 -19.95 -17.84 -24.60
C LYS A 533 -18.98 -18.89 -25.14
N GLY A 534 -18.05 -19.35 -24.32
CA GLY A 534 -17.04 -20.34 -24.69
C GLY A 534 -15.78 -19.73 -25.28
N GLU A 535 -15.46 -18.49 -24.92
CA GLU A 535 -14.22 -17.83 -25.34
C GLU A 535 -13.00 -18.60 -24.78
N PRO A 536 -12.08 -19.04 -25.66
CA PRO A 536 -11.01 -19.96 -25.28
C PRO A 536 -9.96 -19.32 -24.35
N GLU A 537 -9.81 -18.01 -24.40
CA GLU A 537 -8.84 -17.26 -23.58
C GLU A 537 -9.21 -17.24 -22.09
N ILE A 538 -10.45 -17.56 -21.73
CA ILE A 538 -10.91 -17.63 -20.33
C ILE A 538 -10.15 -18.71 -19.56
N GLU A 539 -9.58 -19.70 -20.24
CA GLU A 539 -8.68 -20.68 -19.61
C GLU A 539 -7.52 -20.01 -18.84
N PHE A 540 -7.16 -18.77 -19.20
CA PHE A 540 -6.13 -18.02 -18.44
C PHE A 540 -6.60 -17.70 -17.04
N PHE A 541 -7.80 -17.14 -16.88
CA PHE A 541 -8.40 -16.89 -15.57
C PHE A 541 -8.64 -18.18 -14.77
N ASP A 542 -8.94 -19.29 -15.44
CA ASP A 542 -9.08 -20.58 -14.77
C ASP A 542 -7.76 -21.03 -14.12
N LYS A 543 -6.62 -20.73 -14.75
CA LYS A 543 -5.28 -21.23 -14.37
C LYS A 543 -4.46 -20.27 -13.53
N VAL A 544 -4.63 -18.95 -13.71
CA VAL A 544 -3.86 -17.95 -12.98
C VAL A 544 -3.99 -18.13 -11.47
N LYS A 545 -2.91 -17.83 -10.75
CA LYS A 545 -2.82 -17.99 -9.29
C LYS A 545 -2.88 -16.64 -8.60
N THR A 546 -3.09 -16.65 -7.29
CA THR A 546 -3.12 -15.45 -6.45
C THR A 546 -2.00 -15.45 -5.40
N VAL A 547 -1.24 -16.54 -5.32
CA VAL A 547 -0.07 -16.70 -4.45
C VAL A 547 1.13 -17.09 -5.30
N TRP A 548 2.25 -16.44 -5.06
CA TRP A 548 3.42 -16.52 -5.91
C TRP A 548 4.67 -16.93 -5.14
N ASP A 549 5.48 -17.79 -5.76
CA ASP A 549 6.77 -18.21 -5.22
C ASP A 549 7.89 -17.25 -5.60
N ASP A 550 7.73 -16.53 -6.72
CA ASP A 550 8.70 -15.59 -7.25
C ASP A 550 8.00 -14.55 -8.14
N THR A 551 8.51 -13.32 -8.12
CA THR A 551 8.05 -12.22 -8.95
C THR A 551 9.25 -11.51 -9.57
N GLN A 552 9.24 -11.38 -10.90
CA GLN A 552 10.28 -10.69 -11.65
C GLN A 552 9.67 -9.62 -12.55
N VAL A 553 10.14 -8.39 -12.41
CA VAL A 553 9.77 -7.28 -13.29
C VAL A 553 10.71 -7.28 -14.48
N ILE A 554 10.18 -7.58 -15.65
CA ILE A 554 11.01 -7.81 -16.85
C ILE A 554 11.38 -6.49 -17.51
N ASN A 555 10.40 -5.62 -17.67
CA ASN A 555 10.57 -4.26 -18.18
C ASN A 555 9.38 -3.39 -17.78
N GLY A 556 9.55 -2.08 -17.89
CA GLY A 556 8.48 -1.14 -17.58
C GLY A 556 8.94 0.31 -17.66
N LYS A 557 7.96 1.19 -17.79
CA LYS A 557 8.09 2.63 -17.71
C LYS A 557 6.80 3.24 -17.18
N ILE A 558 6.89 3.98 -16.10
CA ILE A 558 5.72 4.51 -15.38
C ILE A 558 4.82 5.32 -16.34
N GLY A 559 3.54 4.96 -16.39
CA GLY A 559 2.56 5.62 -17.26
C GLY A 559 2.63 5.18 -18.73
N GLU A 560 3.52 4.28 -19.09
CA GLU A 560 3.65 3.79 -20.46
C GLU A 560 3.38 2.30 -20.59
N TYR A 561 4.08 1.44 -19.84
CA TYR A 561 3.91 0.00 -19.89
C TYR A 561 4.60 -0.69 -18.71
N VAL A 562 4.20 -1.93 -18.44
CA VAL A 562 4.89 -2.82 -17.50
C VAL A 562 4.72 -4.27 -17.91
N THR A 563 5.76 -5.07 -17.71
CA THR A 563 5.76 -6.53 -17.89
C THR A 563 6.25 -7.20 -16.62
N ILE A 564 5.41 -8.03 -16.02
CA ILE A 564 5.72 -8.78 -14.79
C ILE A 564 5.55 -10.27 -15.07
N ALA A 565 6.53 -11.08 -14.65
CA ALA A 565 6.46 -12.53 -14.64
C ALA A 565 6.38 -13.03 -13.20
N ARG A 566 5.45 -13.96 -12.91
CA ARG A 566 5.25 -14.54 -11.59
C ARG A 566 5.23 -16.05 -11.67
N ARG A 567 5.88 -16.73 -10.72
CA ARG A 567 5.93 -18.19 -10.63
C ARG A 567 5.03 -18.71 -9.52
N SER A 568 4.31 -19.78 -9.80
CA SER A 568 3.62 -20.56 -8.79
C SER A 568 3.84 -22.06 -9.07
N GLY A 569 4.54 -22.74 -8.19
CA GLY A 569 5.00 -24.11 -8.40
C GLY A 569 5.94 -24.22 -9.59
N LYS A 570 5.52 -24.98 -10.60
CA LYS A 570 6.29 -25.19 -11.84
C LYS A 570 5.91 -24.22 -12.97
N ASP A 571 4.80 -23.50 -12.82
CA ASP A 571 4.21 -22.68 -13.83
C ASP A 571 4.67 -21.22 -13.67
N TRP A 572 4.87 -20.55 -14.80
CA TRP A 572 5.07 -19.12 -14.85
C TRP A 572 3.89 -18.44 -15.54
N PHE A 573 3.57 -17.26 -15.06
CA PHE A 573 2.55 -16.39 -15.62
C PHE A 573 3.17 -15.04 -15.92
N LEU A 574 2.91 -14.51 -17.11
CA LEU A 574 3.40 -13.19 -17.51
C LEU A 574 2.21 -12.32 -17.88
N GLY A 575 2.22 -11.10 -17.37
CA GLY A 575 1.29 -10.04 -17.76
C GLY A 575 2.06 -8.84 -18.30
N THR A 576 1.66 -8.37 -19.46
CA THR A 576 2.13 -7.11 -20.06
C THR A 576 0.94 -6.21 -20.32
N ILE A 577 0.98 -4.97 -19.81
CA ILE A 577 -0.02 -3.93 -20.08
C ILE A 577 0.64 -2.69 -20.66
N GLY A 578 0.00 -2.07 -21.64
CA GLY A 578 0.40 -0.79 -22.24
C GLY A 578 -0.61 0.30 -21.94
N ASN A 579 -0.19 1.54 -22.08
CA ASN A 579 -1.04 2.73 -21.95
C ASN A 579 -1.93 2.92 -23.21
N THR A 580 -2.46 4.13 -23.39
CA THR A 580 -3.32 4.48 -24.54
C THR A 580 -2.61 4.50 -25.89
N ASP A 581 -1.28 4.35 -25.93
CA ASP A 581 -0.49 4.29 -27.16
C ASP A 581 -0.16 2.85 -27.54
N ALA A 582 -0.22 2.54 -28.86
CA ALA A 582 0.27 1.29 -29.38
C ALA A 582 1.81 1.24 -29.33
N ARG A 583 2.37 0.05 -29.03
CA ARG A 583 3.82 -0.10 -28.93
C ARG A 583 4.31 -1.51 -29.23
N THR A 584 5.59 -1.62 -29.59
CA THR A 584 6.28 -2.91 -29.67
C THR A 584 7.20 -3.05 -28.48
N LEU A 585 7.19 -4.23 -27.85
CA LEU A 585 7.99 -4.53 -26.66
C LEU A 585 8.75 -5.84 -26.84
N ASP A 586 10.06 -5.78 -26.59
CA ASP A 586 10.90 -6.97 -26.48
C ASP A 586 10.86 -7.49 -25.04
N THR A 587 10.47 -8.74 -24.88
CA THR A 587 10.31 -9.38 -23.57
C THR A 587 11.19 -10.63 -23.50
N PRO A 588 12.39 -10.55 -22.90
CA PRO A 588 13.25 -11.72 -22.72
C PRO A 588 12.62 -12.69 -21.70
N LEU A 589 12.75 -13.98 -22.00
CA LEU A 589 12.22 -15.04 -21.14
C LEU A 589 13.29 -15.65 -20.22
N SER A 590 14.31 -14.87 -19.87
CA SER A 590 15.44 -15.29 -19.03
C SER A 590 15.04 -15.70 -17.61
N PHE A 591 13.83 -15.41 -17.18
CA PHE A 591 13.25 -15.86 -15.91
C PHE A 591 12.87 -17.35 -15.91
N LEU A 592 12.72 -17.98 -17.09
CA LEU A 592 12.45 -19.41 -17.19
C LEU A 592 13.69 -20.23 -16.81
N ASP A 593 13.48 -21.42 -16.27
CA ASP A 593 14.57 -22.31 -15.89
C ASP A 593 15.47 -22.61 -17.10
N LYS A 594 16.77 -22.53 -16.88
CA LYS A 594 17.76 -22.93 -17.89
C LYS A 594 17.58 -24.42 -18.22
N ASP A 595 17.84 -24.78 -19.48
CA ASP A 595 17.80 -26.17 -19.99
C ASP A 595 16.40 -26.82 -20.00
N LYS A 596 15.34 -26.07 -19.66
CA LYS A 596 13.94 -26.52 -19.79
C LYS A 596 13.26 -25.87 -20.97
N LYS A 597 12.34 -26.64 -21.57
CA LYS A 597 11.39 -26.11 -22.57
C LYS A 597 10.03 -25.94 -21.92
N TYR A 598 9.35 -24.90 -22.34
CA TYR A 598 8.01 -24.56 -21.85
C TYR A 598 7.04 -24.48 -23.02
N LEU A 599 5.80 -24.95 -22.78
CA LEU A 599 4.66 -24.58 -23.61
C LEU A 599 4.17 -23.24 -23.14
N ALA A 600 4.22 -22.23 -24.00
CA ALA A 600 3.67 -20.90 -23.79
C ALA A 600 2.28 -20.84 -24.41
N SER A 601 1.24 -20.68 -23.61
CA SER A 601 -0.11 -20.28 -24.04
C SER A 601 -0.19 -18.76 -23.96
N ILE A 602 -0.29 -18.10 -25.12
CA ILE A 602 -0.16 -16.65 -25.30
C ILE A 602 -1.51 -16.09 -25.69
N TYR A 603 -1.96 -15.05 -24.99
CA TYR A 603 -3.27 -14.38 -25.15
C TYR A 603 -3.02 -12.93 -25.56
N THR A 604 -3.30 -12.59 -26.82
CA THR A 604 -3.04 -11.26 -27.40
C THR A 604 -4.28 -10.71 -28.10
N ASP A 605 -4.37 -9.40 -28.20
CA ASP A 605 -5.42 -8.73 -28.95
C ASP A 605 -5.31 -8.99 -30.44
N ASP A 606 -6.39 -9.45 -31.08
CA ASP A 606 -6.46 -9.66 -32.53
C ASP A 606 -7.85 -9.37 -33.09
N ASP A 607 -7.98 -8.32 -33.91
CA ASP A 607 -9.26 -7.94 -34.57
C ASP A 607 -9.83 -8.98 -35.54
N LYS A 608 -8.99 -9.93 -35.99
CA LYS A 608 -9.42 -11.00 -36.91
C LYS A 608 -10.20 -12.09 -36.18
N ILE A 609 -10.11 -12.13 -34.82
CA ILE A 609 -10.91 -13.06 -34.03
C ILE A 609 -12.36 -12.58 -33.96
N LYS A 610 -13.28 -13.50 -34.19
CA LYS A 610 -14.73 -13.16 -34.29
C LYS A 610 -15.45 -13.09 -32.94
N THR A 611 -14.81 -13.48 -31.84
CA THR A 611 -15.41 -13.32 -30.50
C THR A 611 -15.59 -11.84 -30.16
N LYS A 612 -16.49 -11.53 -29.23
CA LYS A 612 -16.65 -10.16 -28.70
C LYS A 612 -15.35 -9.63 -28.08
N THR A 613 -14.58 -10.53 -27.49
CA THR A 613 -13.36 -10.24 -26.76
C THR A 613 -12.15 -9.99 -27.65
N LYS A 614 -12.16 -10.50 -28.89
CA LYS A 614 -11.08 -10.36 -29.88
C LYS A 614 -9.71 -10.75 -29.36
N VAL A 615 -9.62 -11.80 -28.54
CA VAL A 615 -8.38 -12.35 -28.02
C VAL A 615 -7.99 -13.60 -28.79
N ARG A 616 -6.77 -13.60 -29.32
CA ARG A 616 -6.15 -14.77 -29.96
C ARG A 616 -5.42 -15.60 -28.92
N VAL A 617 -5.63 -16.91 -28.97
CA VAL A 617 -4.84 -17.89 -28.20
C VAL A 617 -3.82 -18.56 -29.12
N THR A 618 -2.53 -18.41 -28.80
CA THR A 618 -1.41 -19.02 -29.55
C THR A 618 -0.60 -19.91 -28.63
N ARG A 619 -0.21 -21.10 -29.06
CA ARG A 619 0.61 -22.02 -28.29
C ARG A 619 1.93 -22.31 -29.00
N LEU A 620 3.05 -22.09 -28.31
CA LEU A 620 4.40 -22.21 -28.86
C LEU A 620 5.35 -22.83 -27.83
N ILE A 621 6.37 -23.54 -28.31
CA ILE A 621 7.46 -24.02 -27.46
C ILE A 621 8.53 -22.93 -27.37
N VAL A 622 8.90 -22.59 -26.13
CA VAL A 622 9.91 -21.57 -25.80
C VAL A 622 10.93 -22.12 -24.80
N ASP A 623 11.98 -21.37 -24.57
CA ASP A 623 13.02 -21.59 -23.57
C ASP A 623 13.55 -20.26 -23.03
N SER A 624 14.44 -20.29 -22.04
CA SER A 624 15.03 -19.10 -21.41
C SER A 624 15.84 -18.21 -22.36
N ALA A 625 16.26 -18.70 -23.52
CA ALA A 625 16.96 -17.93 -24.56
C ALA A 625 16.00 -17.19 -25.51
N SER A 626 14.70 -17.46 -25.41
CA SER A 626 13.68 -16.84 -26.26
C SER A 626 13.40 -15.39 -25.82
N THR A 627 13.10 -14.52 -26.81
CA THR A 627 12.63 -13.15 -26.54
C THR A 627 11.35 -12.93 -27.33
N PHE A 628 10.23 -12.65 -26.66
CA PHE A 628 8.99 -12.30 -27.32
C PHE A 628 9.03 -10.87 -27.86
N HIS A 629 8.41 -10.67 -29.03
CA HIS A 629 8.21 -9.36 -29.66
C HIS A 629 6.71 -9.05 -29.68
N PHE A 630 6.19 -8.48 -28.59
CA PHE A 630 4.78 -8.12 -28.48
C PHE A 630 4.46 -6.87 -29.27
N GLN A 631 3.36 -6.91 -30.04
CA GLN A 631 2.76 -5.73 -30.66
C GLN A 631 1.49 -5.38 -29.90
N LEU A 632 1.63 -4.53 -28.89
CA LEU A 632 0.47 -4.08 -28.10
C LEU A 632 -0.32 -3.02 -28.87
N LYS A 633 -1.63 -3.18 -28.92
CA LYS A 633 -2.55 -2.14 -29.38
C LYS A 633 -2.62 -0.98 -28.37
N ALA A 634 -3.19 0.13 -28.80
CA ALA A 634 -3.60 1.20 -27.89
C ALA A 634 -4.50 0.61 -26.79
N SER A 635 -4.21 0.90 -25.52
CA SER A 635 -4.85 0.33 -24.33
C SER A 635 -4.81 -1.21 -24.28
N GLY A 636 -3.84 -1.81 -24.97
CA GLY A 636 -3.71 -3.25 -25.14
C GLY A 636 -2.87 -3.93 -24.06
N GLY A 637 -2.88 -5.26 -24.11
CA GLY A 637 -2.09 -6.09 -23.22
C GLY A 637 -1.81 -7.47 -23.82
N CYS A 638 -1.07 -8.25 -23.06
CA CYS A 638 -0.78 -9.64 -23.35
C CYS A 638 -0.65 -10.43 -22.06
N ALA A 639 -1.27 -11.57 -21.98
CA ALA A 639 -1.09 -12.54 -20.91
C ALA A 639 -0.42 -13.81 -21.46
N VAL A 640 0.40 -14.47 -20.66
CA VAL A 640 1.04 -15.73 -21.04
C VAL A 640 1.07 -16.68 -19.85
N HIS A 641 0.69 -17.94 -20.07
CA HIS A 641 0.89 -19.03 -19.14
C HIS A 641 1.95 -19.99 -19.69
N PHE A 642 3.00 -20.25 -18.92
CA PHE A 642 4.08 -21.16 -19.27
C PHE A 642 4.00 -22.40 -18.38
N THR A 643 3.93 -23.57 -19.00
CA THR A 643 4.03 -24.87 -18.32
C THR A 643 5.26 -25.61 -18.81
N PRO A 644 5.99 -26.39 -17.97
CA PRO A 644 7.05 -27.24 -18.44
C PRO A 644 6.52 -28.20 -19.52
N ALA A 645 7.13 -28.13 -20.72
CA ALA A 645 6.64 -28.87 -21.88
C ALA A 645 6.99 -30.36 -21.81
N SER A 646 5.98 -31.22 -21.99
CA SER A 646 6.15 -32.65 -22.18
C SER A 646 6.80 -32.99 -23.53
N VAL A 647 7.36 -34.18 -23.68
CA VAL A 647 7.93 -34.65 -24.95
C VAL A 647 6.89 -34.66 -26.09
N ALA A 648 5.64 -34.95 -25.77
CA ALA A 648 4.54 -34.92 -26.73
C ALA A 648 4.26 -33.50 -27.23
N GLU A 649 4.19 -32.54 -26.31
CA GLU A 649 3.96 -31.12 -26.64
C GLU A 649 5.11 -30.51 -27.46
N ILE A 650 6.36 -30.86 -27.14
CA ILE A 650 7.55 -30.42 -27.92
C ILE A 650 7.46 -30.88 -29.37
N LYS A 651 6.86 -32.05 -29.62
CA LYS A 651 6.64 -32.58 -30.98
C LYS A 651 5.42 -31.97 -31.66
N MET A 652 4.41 -31.63 -30.89
CA MET A 652 3.09 -31.17 -31.36
C MET A 652 3.11 -29.69 -31.71
N TYR A 653 3.73 -28.84 -30.88
CA TYR A 653 3.72 -27.40 -31.03
C TYR A 653 4.99 -26.86 -31.69
N ARG A 654 4.81 -25.80 -32.49
CA ARG A 654 5.95 -25.13 -33.15
C ARG A 654 6.87 -24.47 -32.11
N LYS A 655 8.17 -24.54 -32.36
CA LYS A 655 9.13 -23.71 -31.62
C LYS A 655 8.92 -22.24 -32.00
N TYR A 656 8.94 -21.34 -31.01
CA TYR A 656 8.93 -19.91 -31.28
C TYR A 656 10.12 -19.51 -32.16
N LYS A 657 9.84 -18.77 -33.22
CA LYS A 657 10.82 -18.07 -34.03
C LYS A 657 10.59 -16.59 -33.84
N LYS A 658 11.67 -15.79 -33.87
CA LYS A 658 11.58 -14.34 -33.74
C LYS A 658 10.57 -13.77 -34.74
N GLN A 659 9.36 -13.50 -34.28
CA GLN A 659 8.25 -12.94 -35.07
C GLN A 659 7.34 -12.12 -34.14
N PRO A 660 6.62 -11.11 -34.64
CA PRO A 660 5.63 -10.36 -33.88
C PRO A 660 4.53 -11.27 -33.30
N LEU A 661 4.13 -10.99 -32.08
CA LEU A 661 3.06 -11.66 -31.34
C LEU A 661 1.92 -10.67 -31.02
#